data_778db14f54f9fa951674e25c38d1bafe
#
_entry.id   778db14f54f9fa951674e25c38d1bafe
#
_cell.length_a   1.000
_cell.length_b   1.000
_cell.length_c   1.000
_cell.angle_alpha   90.00
_cell.angle_beta   90.00
_cell.angle_gamma   90.00
#
_symmetry.space_group_name_H-M   'P 1'
#
loop_
_entity.id
_entity.type
_entity.pdbx_description
1 polymer ?
#
loop_
_entity_poly.entity_id
_entity_poly.type
_entity_poly.pdbx_seq_one_letter_code
_entity_poly.pdbx_strand_id
1 'polypeptide(L)'
;MKHLISAALAAMMLASSAYAAVSQRNIHDGWQFRQGRSEIWYPATVPGTVHTDLMANEIIEDPFFRLNERGVQWVDKEDWMYQTTFVPTEAELAANNCELVFHGLDTYADVYLNGTPLLNADNMHRTWRVDVKDKLKRGENKLEVYFHSPIKIDLPKCDQYDYGFNTGPDQSQNGGIFDKLVSIFARKAGYHYGWDWGPRLVTSGIWRPVVLEAWNGPRLADVQVIQGKVTDRRADLTLVSEVIADSDVPAAELTVTADGKQIAARTVDLKKGMNRIEMPATVKNPRLWWPNGLGEAYLYNLTTAVNVDGTASDTDNKKIGLRSIVLHNDKDQYGHNLYFEVNGKPVFMKGVDMVPLDNFLPRVTREKYKKHVLDAKDVNMNMIRVWGGGVYEDDCFYELCDSAGIMVWQDFMFACSTYPADDKFIASIRAEAIDNVRRLRNHPCIALWCGNNECQDVFYGWGNRKQYYEEKGVLPLLESQFKNMYFKCLPEVVKEYGGGTAYRPSSPFAFEDTPSDGINGDAHYWGVWHGRDSIGHYNVERARFFSEYGFQSFPEFESVKIYAPQERDWDINSEVMMAHQRAGSYANNLIREYMNDEFVTPDNFEDFLYVGMILQGDAIKTAMEAHRRDMPYCMGTLVWQHNDCWPVASWAGRDYYGRWKAQQYFARNAYRDILVSPVVKGDTLSVNLVSDRRSDARGNFHLRAMTLDGTTVWESG
;
A
#
# COMPACT_ATOMS: atom_id res chain seq x y z
N MET A 1 55.54 16.38 -39.57
CA MET A 1 54.47 15.36 -39.78
C MET A 1 54.19 14.49 -38.55
N LYS A 2 55.20 14.04 -37.77
CA LYS A 2 54.95 13.20 -36.57
C LYS A 2 54.24 13.93 -35.41
N HIS A 3 54.41 15.23 -35.24
CA HIS A 3 53.76 16.02 -34.18
C HIS A 3 52.29 16.41 -34.51
N LEU A 4 51.89 16.46 -35.78
CA LEU A 4 50.54 16.71 -36.22
C LEU A 4 49.64 15.45 -36.09
N ILE A 5 50.21 14.26 -36.25
CA ILE A 5 49.49 12.99 -36.08
C ILE A 5 49.23 12.68 -34.58
N SER A 6 50.19 13.04 -33.69
CA SER A 6 49.97 12.90 -32.24
C SER A 6 48.92 13.85 -31.69
N ALA A 7 48.78 15.07 -32.22
CA ALA A 7 47.76 16.00 -31.82
C ALA A 7 46.34 15.59 -32.34
N ALA A 8 46.25 14.99 -33.52
CA ALA A 8 45.00 14.45 -34.05
C ALA A 8 44.53 13.18 -33.32
N LEU A 9 45.44 12.30 -32.89
CA LEU A 9 45.10 11.14 -32.05
C LEU A 9 44.70 11.55 -30.61
N ALA A 10 45.34 12.58 -30.04
CA ALA A 10 44.96 13.11 -28.73
C ALA A 10 43.63 13.84 -28.76
N ALA A 11 43.28 14.52 -29.87
CA ALA A 11 41.98 15.12 -30.08
C ALA A 11 40.86 14.11 -30.32
N MET A 12 41.17 12.94 -30.98
CA MET A 12 40.18 11.85 -31.11
C MET A 12 39.97 11.06 -29.83
N MET A 13 40.93 11.00 -28.89
CA MET A 13 40.75 10.36 -27.60
C MET A 13 39.97 11.25 -26.57
N LEU A 14 39.82 12.54 -26.82
CA LEU A 14 39.04 13.46 -25.99
C LEU A 14 37.58 13.59 -26.43
N ALA A 15 37.19 13.00 -27.58
CA ALA A 15 35.84 13.05 -28.10
C ALA A 15 34.99 11.81 -27.75
N SER A 16 35.52 10.81 -27.04
CA SER A 16 34.85 9.52 -26.78
C SER A 16 34.28 9.38 -25.35
N SER A 17 34.07 10.48 -24.62
CA SER A 17 33.45 10.42 -23.27
C SER A 17 32.15 11.27 -23.17
N ALA A 18 31.38 11.35 -24.25
CA ALA A 18 30.24 12.28 -24.30
C ALA A 18 28.97 11.79 -23.61
N TYR A 19 28.84 10.50 -23.35
CA TYR A 19 27.62 9.97 -22.69
C TYR A 19 28.00 9.28 -21.40
N ALA A 20 27.99 10.04 -20.30
CA ALA A 20 28.07 9.46 -18.97
C ALA A 20 26.69 9.00 -18.53
N ALA A 21 26.62 7.80 -17.91
CA ALA A 21 25.39 7.30 -17.32
C ALA A 21 24.72 8.35 -16.41
N VAL A 22 23.40 8.26 -16.25
CA VAL A 22 22.65 9.12 -15.33
C VAL A 22 23.28 9.05 -13.93
N SER A 23 23.74 10.18 -13.41
CA SER A 23 24.25 10.30 -12.04
C SER A 23 23.07 10.58 -11.11
N GLN A 24 22.95 9.78 -10.06
CA GLN A 24 21.95 9.97 -9.00
C GLN A 24 22.67 10.12 -7.66
N ARG A 25 22.40 11.20 -6.95
CA ARG A 25 22.96 11.44 -5.64
C ARG A 25 21.88 11.87 -4.65
N ASN A 26 21.76 11.11 -3.58
CA ASN A 26 20.86 11.46 -2.49
C ASN A 26 21.35 12.70 -1.73
N ILE A 27 20.44 13.60 -1.41
CA ILE A 27 20.70 14.77 -0.55
C ILE A 27 20.17 14.43 0.85
N HIS A 28 20.99 13.71 1.63
CA HIS A 28 20.60 13.24 2.98
C HIS A 28 21.27 14.00 4.12
N ASP A 29 22.43 14.58 3.88
CA ASP A 29 23.28 15.09 4.94
C ASP A 29 22.98 16.56 5.31
N GLY A 30 23.29 16.92 6.54
CA GLY A 30 23.31 18.30 7.00
C GLY A 30 21.95 18.96 7.14
N TRP A 31 20.86 18.16 7.13
CA TRP A 31 19.53 18.73 7.31
C TRP A 31 19.32 19.25 8.72
N GLN A 32 18.61 20.35 8.80
CA GLN A 32 18.14 20.98 10.02
C GLN A 32 16.67 21.34 9.86
N PHE A 33 15.95 21.39 10.99
CA PHE A 33 14.53 21.81 10.99
C PHE A 33 14.28 22.81 12.11
N ARG A 34 13.20 23.56 11.97
CA ARG A 34 12.69 24.47 13.00
C ARG A 34 11.19 24.66 12.86
N GLN A 35 10.52 25.04 13.93
CA GLN A 35 9.16 25.60 13.87
C GLN A 35 9.16 26.90 13.04
N GLY A 36 8.14 27.12 12.23
CA GLY A 36 8.11 28.22 11.24
C GLY A 36 8.43 29.60 11.79
N ARG A 37 8.00 29.91 13.03
CA ARG A 37 8.23 31.20 13.67
C ARG A 37 9.46 31.24 14.60
N SER A 38 10.11 30.10 14.84
CA SER A 38 11.30 30.02 15.68
C SER A 38 12.56 30.40 14.90
N GLU A 39 13.55 30.92 15.58
CA GLU A 39 14.91 31.13 15.03
C GLU A 39 15.87 29.98 15.37
N ILE A 40 15.43 29.04 16.24
CA ILE A 40 16.26 27.93 16.73
C ILE A 40 16.18 26.77 15.76
N TRP A 41 17.31 26.36 15.21
CA TRP A 41 17.48 25.23 14.35
C TRP A 41 17.96 24.00 15.11
N TYR A 42 17.37 22.85 14.81
CA TYR A 42 17.72 21.54 15.35
C TYR A 42 18.16 20.60 14.23
N PRO A 43 19.04 19.61 14.49
CA PRO A 43 19.35 18.56 13.53
C PRO A 43 18.08 17.83 13.06
N ALA A 44 18.03 17.48 11.78
CA ALA A 44 16.95 16.73 11.17
C ALA A 44 17.47 15.51 10.39
N THR A 45 16.63 14.51 10.25
CA THR A 45 16.88 13.34 9.42
C THR A 45 16.00 13.37 8.17
N VAL A 46 16.59 13.16 6.98
CA VAL A 46 15.85 13.06 5.73
C VAL A 46 16.28 11.77 5.00
N PRO A 47 15.32 10.88 4.68
CA PRO A 47 13.87 10.95 4.93
C PRO A 47 13.51 10.95 6.41
N GLY A 48 12.47 11.74 6.77
CA GLY A 48 12.03 11.89 8.15
C GLY A 48 10.66 12.60 8.26
N THR A 49 10.20 12.75 9.50
CA THR A 49 9.02 13.55 9.83
C THR A 49 9.35 14.48 10.98
N VAL A 50 8.60 15.58 11.10
CA VAL A 50 8.73 16.51 12.22
C VAL A 50 8.67 15.81 13.57
N HIS A 51 7.75 14.84 13.74
CA HIS A 51 7.62 14.09 15.00
C HIS A 51 8.88 13.29 15.32
N THR A 52 9.48 12.61 14.33
CA THR A 52 10.70 11.83 14.54
C THR A 52 11.89 12.73 14.88
N ASP A 53 11.97 13.90 14.25
CA ASP A 53 13.02 14.87 14.53
C ASP A 53 12.84 15.54 15.90
N LEU A 54 11.60 15.85 16.30
CA LEU A 54 11.29 16.35 17.65
C LEU A 54 11.66 15.33 18.73
N MET A 55 11.38 14.03 18.52
CA MET A 55 11.80 12.96 19.43
C MET A 55 13.33 12.84 19.51
N ALA A 56 14.01 12.86 18.35
CA ALA A 56 15.47 12.74 18.29
C ALA A 56 16.19 13.89 18.98
N ASN A 57 15.55 15.06 19.09
CA ASN A 57 16.05 16.23 19.80
C ASN A 57 15.47 16.39 21.23
N GLU A 58 14.80 15.35 21.77
CA GLU A 58 14.22 15.33 23.12
C GLU A 58 13.22 16.46 23.40
N ILE A 59 12.56 16.99 22.35
CA ILE A 59 11.55 18.06 22.48
C ILE A 59 10.18 17.47 22.80
N ILE A 60 9.90 16.28 22.30
CA ILE A 60 8.72 15.48 22.65
C ILE A 60 9.14 14.07 23.07
N GLU A 61 8.36 13.47 23.95
CA GLU A 61 8.48 12.06 24.31
C GLU A 61 7.88 11.17 23.21
N ASP A 62 8.18 9.85 23.24
CA ASP A 62 7.60 8.89 22.30
C ASP A 62 6.08 8.87 22.41
N PRO A 63 5.34 9.24 21.36
CA PRO A 63 3.88 9.25 21.37
C PRO A 63 3.25 7.86 21.58
N PHE A 64 4.01 6.79 21.34
CA PHE A 64 3.52 5.42 21.48
C PHE A 64 3.57 4.91 22.94
N PHE A 65 4.20 5.67 23.83
CA PHE A 65 4.31 5.32 25.23
C PHE A 65 3.15 5.90 26.03
N ARG A 66 2.36 5.00 26.66
CA ARG A 66 1.23 5.33 27.52
C ARG A 66 0.27 6.35 26.89
N LEU A 67 0.22 7.57 27.43
CA LEU A 67 -0.70 8.65 27.03
C LEU A 67 0.00 9.78 26.27
N ASN A 68 1.26 9.60 25.87
CA ASN A 68 2.07 10.68 25.28
C ASN A 68 1.52 11.20 23.94
N GLU A 69 0.74 10.39 23.20
CA GLU A 69 0.02 10.86 22.00
C GLU A 69 -0.76 12.16 22.26
N ARG A 70 -1.36 12.27 23.45
CA ARG A 70 -2.15 13.45 23.81
C ARG A 70 -1.32 14.72 23.93
N GLY A 71 -0.06 14.59 24.34
CA GLY A 71 0.88 15.69 24.54
C GLY A 71 1.45 16.29 23.26
N VAL A 72 1.31 15.60 22.13
CA VAL A 72 1.93 16.03 20.85
C VAL A 72 0.93 16.57 19.83
N GLN A 73 -0.35 16.76 20.21
CA GLN A 73 -1.41 17.24 19.33
C GLN A 73 -1.25 18.71 18.89
N TRP A 74 -0.22 19.40 19.36
CA TRP A 74 0.15 20.75 18.92
C TRP A 74 0.98 20.76 17.64
N VAL A 75 1.69 19.66 17.34
CA VAL A 75 2.70 19.59 16.27
C VAL A 75 2.08 19.83 14.89
N ASP A 76 0.90 19.30 14.63
CA ASP A 76 0.19 19.47 13.36
C ASP A 76 -0.42 20.87 13.14
N LYS A 77 -0.47 21.68 14.19
CA LYS A 77 -0.99 23.06 14.15
C LYS A 77 0.11 24.10 13.89
N GLU A 78 1.36 23.64 13.77
CA GLU A 78 2.49 24.52 13.49
C GLU A 78 2.99 24.31 12.07
N ASP A 79 3.58 25.39 11.52
CA ASP A 79 4.32 25.34 10.27
C ASP A 79 5.78 24.96 10.60
N TRP A 80 6.42 24.24 9.68
CA TRP A 80 7.77 23.72 9.88
C TRP A 80 8.67 24.07 8.70
N MET A 81 9.95 24.29 8.98
CA MET A 81 10.92 24.58 7.96
C MET A 81 12.11 23.64 8.05
N TYR A 82 12.51 23.08 6.93
CA TYR A 82 13.70 22.25 6.75
C TYR A 82 14.70 22.98 5.87
N GLN A 83 15.99 22.79 6.15
CA GLN A 83 17.06 23.29 5.28
C GLN A 83 18.26 22.37 5.29
N THR A 84 18.98 22.38 4.17
CA THR A 84 20.33 21.81 4.06
C THR A 84 21.15 22.61 3.07
N THR A 85 22.46 22.37 3.04
CA THR A 85 23.36 22.86 2.02
C THR A 85 24.08 21.71 1.35
N PHE A 86 24.33 21.84 0.06
CA PHE A 86 25.10 20.85 -0.70
C PHE A 86 25.96 21.53 -1.77
N VAL A 87 27.07 20.87 -2.12
CA VAL A 87 27.97 21.35 -3.19
C VAL A 87 27.82 20.40 -4.38
N PRO A 88 27.40 20.88 -5.55
CA PRO A 88 27.38 20.08 -6.77
C PRO A 88 28.81 19.71 -7.18
N THR A 89 28.99 18.50 -7.68
CA THR A 89 30.23 18.08 -8.30
C THR A 89 30.46 18.79 -9.64
N GLU A 90 31.72 18.83 -10.12
CA GLU A 90 32.02 19.38 -11.44
C GLU A 90 31.28 18.63 -12.55
N ALA A 91 31.05 17.31 -12.41
CA ALA A 91 30.28 16.51 -13.37
C ALA A 91 28.81 16.90 -13.42
N GLU A 92 28.17 17.12 -12.24
CA GLU A 92 26.77 17.59 -12.13
C GLU A 92 26.62 19.00 -12.73
N LEU A 93 27.59 19.90 -12.49
CA LEU A 93 27.59 21.24 -13.07
C LEU A 93 27.84 21.23 -14.58
N ALA A 94 28.61 20.27 -15.08
CA ALA A 94 28.92 20.15 -16.52
C ALA A 94 27.82 19.40 -17.30
N ALA A 95 26.95 18.63 -16.64
CA ALA A 95 25.87 17.90 -17.26
C ALA A 95 24.89 18.84 -17.99
N ASN A 96 24.31 18.42 -19.10
CA ASN A 96 23.34 19.19 -19.87
C ASN A 96 22.01 19.34 -19.12
N ASN A 97 21.66 18.33 -18.32
CA ASN A 97 20.41 18.27 -17.56
C ASN A 97 20.72 18.02 -16.09
N CYS A 98 19.96 18.68 -15.21
CA CYS A 98 20.06 18.46 -13.77
C CYS A 98 18.71 18.72 -13.10
N GLU A 99 18.18 17.71 -12.41
CA GLU A 99 16.89 17.79 -11.70
C GLU A 99 17.06 17.49 -10.22
N LEU A 100 16.31 18.23 -9.38
CA LEU A 100 16.00 17.80 -8.02
C LEU A 100 14.70 16.99 -8.05
N VAL A 101 14.76 15.81 -7.47
CA VAL A 101 13.64 14.87 -7.38
C VAL A 101 13.27 14.68 -5.93
N PHE A 102 12.04 15.04 -5.57
CA PHE A 102 11.47 14.81 -4.25
C PHE A 102 10.49 13.63 -4.37
N HIS A 103 10.83 12.48 -3.82
CA HIS A 103 10.00 11.28 -3.91
C HIS A 103 8.77 11.32 -2.98
N GLY A 104 8.72 12.26 -2.04
CA GLY A 104 7.56 12.48 -1.18
C GLY A 104 7.74 13.68 -0.25
N LEU A 105 6.83 14.63 -0.34
CA LEU A 105 6.70 15.80 0.56
C LEU A 105 5.34 15.71 1.26
N ASP A 106 5.33 15.70 2.58
CA ASP A 106 4.12 15.54 3.39
C ASP A 106 3.76 16.85 4.09
N THR A 107 2.84 17.65 3.59
CA THR A 107 1.99 17.56 2.40
C THR A 107 2.03 18.86 1.61
N TYR A 108 1.66 19.98 2.25
CA TYR A 108 1.71 21.33 1.68
C TYR A 108 3.08 21.92 1.87
N ALA A 109 3.87 22.03 0.81
CA ALA A 109 5.26 22.43 0.91
C ALA A 109 5.68 23.42 -0.17
N ASP A 110 6.35 24.52 0.25
CA ASP A 110 7.05 25.43 -0.64
C ASP A 110 8.55 25.10 -0.63
N VAL A 111 9.12 24.86 -1.79
CA VAL A 111 10.54 24.51 -1.95
C VAL A 111 11.31 25.64 -2.59
N TYR A 112 12.47 25.95 -2.03
CA TYR A 112 13.36 27.01 -2.50
C TYR A 112 14.79 26.51 -2.70
N LEU A 113 15.44 26.93 -3.75
CA LEU A 113 16.88 26.73 -3.97
C LEU A 113 17.55 28.10 -4.06
N ASN A 114 18.51 28.35 -3.17
CA ASN A 114 19.23 29.64 -3.09
C ASN A 114 18.29 30.86 -2.96
N GLY A 115 17.17 30.69 -2.26
CA GLY A 115 16.13 31.70 -2.07
C GLY A 115 15.18 31.86 -3.28
N THR A 116 15.36 31.10 -4.35
CA THR A 116 14.45 31.12 -5.54
C THR A 116 13.39 30.03 -5.38
N PRO A 117 12.09 30.37 -5.51
CA PRO A 117 11.02 29.36 -5.50
C PRO A 117 11.21 28.32 -6.60
N LEU A 118 11.05 27.03 -6.25
CA LEU A 118 11.15 25.93 -7.19
C LEU A 118 9.80 25.23 -7.42
N LEU A 119 9.09 24.97 -6.33
CA LEU A 119 7.94 24.04 -6.32
C LEU A 119 6.99 24.45 -5.19
N ASN A 120 5.68 24.30 -5.47
CA ASN A 120 4.63 24.28 -4.48
C ASN A 120 3.96 22.90 -4.54
N ALA A 121 4.12 22.08 -3.48
CA ALA A 121 3.57 20.74 -3.38
C ALA A 121 2.29 20.75 -2.54
N ASP A 122 1.30 19.91 -2.91
CA ASP A 122 0.02 19.78 -2.22
C ASP A 122 -0.46 18.31 -2.12
N ASN A 123 0.43 17.35 -2.37
CA ASN A 123 0.09 15.93 -2.42
C ASN A 123 1.30 15.07 -1.99
N MET A 124 1.15 14.32 -0.88
CA MET A 124 2.23 13.51 -0.34
C MET A 124 2.52 12.23 -1.14
N HIS A 125 1.59 11.81 -1.99
CA HIS A 125 1.68 10.55 -2.76
C HIS A 125 2.36 10.72 -4.12
N ARG A 126 2.84 11.93 -4.44
CA ARG A 126 3.47 12.28 -5.71
C ARG A 126 4.99 12.36 -5.63
N THR A 127 5.63 12.07 -6.76
CA THR A 127 7.03 12.40 -7.00
C THR A 127 7.12 13.74 -7.73
N TRP A 128 7.88 14.67 -7.17
CA TRP A 128 8.04 16.02 -7.72
C TRP A 128 9.42 16.16 -8.35
N ARG A 129 9.48 16.49 -9.64
CA ARG A 129 10.71 16.71 -10.41
C ARG A 129 10.82 18.16 -10.82
N VAL A 130 11.98 18.79 -10.58
CA VAL A 130 12.20 20.19 -10.90
C VAL A 130 13.56 20.33 -11.56
N ASP A 131 13.58 20.93 -12.77
CA ASP A 131 14.83 21.32 -13.42
C ASP A 131 15.53 22.43 -12.65
N VAL A 132 16.77 22.15 -12.28
CA VAL A 132 17.63 23.07 -11.50
C VAL A 132 18.94 23.39 -12.20
N LYS A 133 19.11 22.97 -13.46
CA LYS A 133 20.35 23.17 -14.22
C LYS A 133 20.87 24.61 -14.16
N ASP A 134 19.99 25.56 -14.47
CA ASP A 134 20.34 26.99 -14.50
C ASP A 134 20.28 27.68 -13.12
N LYS A 135 19.89 26.95 -12.06
CA LYS A 135 19.73 27.47 -10.70
C LYS A 135 20.84 27.04 -9.77
N LEU A 136 21.60 26.01 -10.14
CA LEU A 136 22.74 25.52 -9.39
C LEU A 136 23.90 26.50 -9.47
N LYS A 137 24.56 26.75 -8.33
CA LYS A 137 25.76 27.56 -8.22
C LYS A 137 26.98 26.65 -8.02
N ARG A 138 28.12 27.06 -8.55
CA ARG A 138 29.41 26.49 -8.16
C ARG A 138 29.64 26.81 -6.67
N GLY A 139 29.97 25.80 -5.88
CA GLY A 139 30.08 25.93 -4.44
C GLY A 139 28.77 25.56 -3.71
N GLU A 140 28.55 26.16 -2.56
CA GLU A 140 27.43 25.83 -1.68
C GLU A 140 26.08 26.29 -2.26
N ASN A 141 25.10 25.38 -2.27
CA ASN A 141 23.71 25.63 -2.61
C ASN A 141 22.83 25.34 -1.40
N LYS A 142 21.96 26.26 -1.06
CA LYS A 142 21.01 26.14 0.04
C LYS A 142 19.66 25.64 -0.47
N LEU A 143 19.21 24.51 0.03
CA LEU A 143 17.89 23.93 -0.24
C LEU A 143 17.01 24.13 1.00
N GLU A 144 15.84 24.71 0.81
CA GLU A 144 14.88 25.01 1.88
C GLU A 144 13.51 24.47 1.51
N VAL A 145 12.82 23.86 2.49
CA VAL A 145 11.44 23.34 2.34
C VAL A 145 10.61 23.86 3.51
N TYR A 146 9.58 24.66 3.21
CA TYR A 146 8.64 25.18 4.19
C TYR A 146 7.34 24.39 4.12
N PHE A 147 7.02 23.68 5.21
CA PHE A 147 5.78 22.92 5.35
C PHE A 147 4.74 23.76 6.06
N HIS A 148 3.62 23.97 5.41
CA HIS A 148 2.44 24.55 6.02
C HIS A 148 1.67 23.49 6.82
N SER A 149 1.14 23.89 7.97
CA SER A 149 0.23 23.04 8.73
C SER A 149 -0.99 22.63 7.90
N PRO A 150 -1.24 21.33 7.72
CA PRO A 150 -2.45 20.88 7.02
C PRO A 150 -3.71 21.33 7.75
N ILE A 151 -3.67 21.44 9.09
CA ILE A 151 -4.81 21.90 9.88
C ILE A 151 -5.10 23.39 9.60
N LYS A 152 -4.08 24.25 9.56
CA LYS A 152 -4.26 25.67 9.25
C LYS A 152 -4.81 25.90 7.84
N ILE A 153 -4.41 25.07 6.87
CA ILE A 153 -4.88 25.17 5.46
C ILE A 153 -6.28 24.62 5.30
N ASP A 154 -6.59 23.49 5.94
CA ASP A 154 -7.80 22.73 5.64
C ASP A 154 -8.97 23.10 6.55
N LEU A 155 -8.72 23.53 7.81
CA LEU A 155 -9.79 23.90 8.74
C LEU A 155 -10.72 24.98 8.20
N PRO A 156 -10.25 26.06 7.54
CA PRO A 156 -11.14 27.06 6.94
C PRO A 156 -11.99 26.52 5.78
N LYS A 157 -11.61 25.41 5.16
CA LYS A 157 -12.40 24.79 4.07
C LYS A 157 -13.68 24.16 4.60
N CYS A 158 -13.69 23.68 5.84
CA CYS A 158 -14.92 23.18 6.47
C CYS A 158 -16.04 24.21 6.48
N ASP A 159 -15.71 25.51 6.65
CA ASP A 159 -16.66 26.60 6.73
C ASP A 159 -17.15 27.09 5.34
N GLN A 160 -16.59 26.57 4.26
CA GLN A 160 -17.02 26.88 2.88
C GLN A 160 -18.25 26.09 2.45
N TYR A 161 -18.59 25.03 3.19
CA TYR A 161 -19.72 24.15 2.90
C TYR A 161 -20.78 24.28 4.00
N ASP A 162 -22.01 24.52 3.64
CA ASP A 162 -23.18 24.56 4.55
C ASP A 162 -23.76 23.16 4.84
N TYR A 163 -23.08 22.12 4.33
CA TYR A 163 -23.35 20.72 4.59
C TYR A 163 -22.05 20.01 5.02
N GLY A 164 -22.17 19.07 5.93
CA GLY A 164 -21.02 18.26 6.38
C GLY A 164 -20.73 17.13 5.42
N PHE A 165 -19.46 16.92 5.11
CA PHE A 165 -19.01 15.68 4.49
C PHE A 165 -19.01 14.54 5.49
N ASN A 166 -19.29 13.32 5.03
CA ASN A 166 -18.99 12.14 5.83
C ASN A 166 -17.49 11.83 5.71
N THR A 167 -16.86 11.60 6.84
CA THR A 167 -15.47 11.12 6.89
C THR A 167 -15.43 9.84 7.69
N GLY A 168 -14.44 9.01 7.40
CA GLY A 168 -14.10 7.85 8.20
C GLY A 168 -13.75 8.23 9.65
N PRO A 169 -13.08 7.36 10.39
CA PRO A 169 -12.74 7.61 11.80
C PRO A 169 -11.71 8.73 12.02
N ASP A 170 -11.88 9.90 11.39
CA ASP A 170 -11.11 11.12 11.66
C ASP A 170 -11.32 11.54 13.12
N GLN A 171 -10.25 11.52 13.92
CA GLN A 171 -10.29 11.77 15.36
C GLN A 171 -9.98 13.23 15.69
N SER A 172 -10.59 14.15 14.98
CA SER A 172 -10.41 15.60 15.12
C SER A 172 -10.62 16.12 16.54
N GLN A 173 -11.55 15.51 17.30
CA GLN A 173 -11.76 15.83 18.71
C GLN A 173 -10.49 15.60 19.56
N ASN A 174 -9.69 14.57 19.27
CA ASN A 174 -8.41 14.32 19.95
C ASN A 174 -7.38 15.40 19.58
N GLY A 175 -7.49 15.98 18.40
CA GLY A 175 -6.68 17.11 17.95
C GLY A 175 -7.13 18.48 18.46
N GLY A 176 -8.23 18.56 19.20
CA GLY A 176 -8.75 19.83 19.71
C GLY A 176 -9.39 20.72 18.64
N ILE A 177 -9.80 20.15 17.51
CA ILE A 177 -10.58 20.83 16.46
C ILE A 177 -12.04 20.35 16.40
N PHE A 178 -12.45 19.62 17.43
CA PHE A 178 -13.81 19.18 17.72
C PHE A 178 -14.46 18.40 16.55
N ASP A 179 -15.55 18.94 16.00
CA ASP A 179 -16.37 18.35 14.94
C ASP A 179 -15.90 18.69 13.51
N LYS A 180 -14.80 19.43 13.39
CA LYS A 180 -14.22 19.80 12.09
C LYS A 180 -13.38 18.66 11.54
N LEU A 181 -13.93 17.87 10.62
CA LEU A 181 -13.29 16.73 9.99
C LEU A 181 -12.54 17.19 8.74
N VAL A 182 -11.21 17.18 8.78
CA VAL A 182 -10.35 17.81 7.75
C VAL A 182 -9.59 16.83 6.88
N SER A 183 -9.56 15.54 7.21
CA SER A 183 -8.77 14.50 6.52
C SER A 183 -9.08 14.37 5.02
N ILE A 184 -10.25 14.81 4.58
CA ILE A 184 -10.72 14.71 3.19
C ILE A 184 -10.18 15.78 2.24
N PHE A 185 -9.64 16.89 2.77
CA PHE A 185 -9.20 18.02 1.95
C PHE A 185 -7.78 17.91 1.44
N ALA A 186 -6.89 17.30 2.25
CA ALA A 186 -5.51 17.07 1.87
C ALA A 186 -5.33 15.76 1.08
N ARG A 187 -4.48 15.75 0.06
CA ARG A 187 -3.98 14.50 -0.51
C ARG A 187 -2.87 13.97 0.39
N LYS A 188 -3.29 13.44 1.53
CA LYS A 188 -2.49 12.90 2.61
C LYS A 188 -3.11 11.60 3.11
N ALA A 189 -2.27 10.69 3.63
CA ALA A 189 -2.75 9.44 4.21
C ALA A 189 -3.79 9.70 5.30
N GLY A 190 -5.02 9.18 5.11
CA GLY A 190 -6.16 9.46 5.98
C GLY A 190 -5.94 9.01 7.42
N TYR A 191 -5.26 7.87 7.62
CA TYR A 191 -5.02 7.32 8.95
C TYR A 191 -4.17 8.23 9.87
N HIS A 192 -3.40 9.17 9.33
CA HIS A 192 -2.67 10.15 10.14
C HIS A 192 -3.60 11.05 10.98
N TYR A 193 -4.84 11.25 10.53
CA TYR A 193 -5.85 12.00 11.29
C TYR A 193 -6.54 11.15 12.39
N GLY A 194 -6.01 9.95 12.62
CA GLY A 194 -6.56 8.94 13.50
C GLY A 194 -7.44 7.94 12.73
N TRP A 195 -7.49 6.72 13.21
CA TRP A 195 -8.34 5.66 12.70
C TRP A 195 -8.80 4.76 13.85
N ASP A 196 -9.74 3.83 13.60
CA ASP A 196 -10.24 2.91 14.63
C ASP A 196 -9.23 1.84 15.08
N TRP A 197 -8.01 1.89 14.53
CA TRP A 197 -6.82 1.12 14.93
C TRP A 197 -5.55 1.99 15.03
N GLY A 198 -5.61 3.27 14.64
CA GLY A 198 -4.45 4.16 14.53
C GLY A 198 -4.52 5.40 15.41
N PRO A 199 -3.37 5.92 15.87
CA PRO A 199 -3.32 7.16 16.64
C PRO A 199 -3.57 8.36 15.74
N ARG A 200 -3.99 9.49 16.32
CA ARG A 200 -4.02 10.76 15.60
C ARG A 200 -2.66 11.45 15.71
N LEU A 201 -1.83 11.28 14.70
CA LEU A 201 -0.51 11.89 14.58
C LEU A 201 -0.36 12.40 13.15
N VAL A 202 -0.83 13.62 12.91
CA VAL A 202 -0.80 14.27 11.59
C VAL A 202 0.61 14.76 11.31
N THR A 203 1.34 14.01 10.52
CA THR A 203 2.76 14.25 10.21
C THR A 203 2.96 15.38 9.22
N SER A 204 4.17 15.91 9.19
CA SER A 204 4.73 16.75 8.12
C SER A 204 6.21 16.42 7.96
N GLY A 205 6.78 16.56 6.76
CA GLY A 205 8.19 16.35 6.54
C GLY A 205 8.56 15.84 5.15
N ILE A 206 9.83 15.64 4.94
CA ILE A 206 10.40 15.04 3.73
C ILE A 206 10.45 13.53 3.97
N TRP A 207 9.34 12.83 3.70
CA TRP A 207 9.16 11.45 4.14
C TRP A 207 9.76 10.39 3.21
N ARG A 208 10.19 10.80 2.00
CA ARG A 208 10.91 9.97 1.02
C ARG A 208 12.17 10.69 0.55
N PRO A 209 13.11 10.00 -0.14
CA PRO A 209 14.38 10.59 -0.54
C PRO A 209 14.26 11.86 -1.37
N VAL A 210 15.27 12.74 -1.24
CA VAL A 210 15.57 13.84 -2.16
C VAL A 210 16.79 13.46 -2.96
N VAL A 211 16.72 13.51 -4.29
CA VAL A 211 17.77 13.07 -5.20
C VAL A 211 18.14 14.19 -6.16
N LEU A 212 19.45 14.43 -6.35
CA LEU A 212 19.97 15.23 -7.45
C LEU A 212 20.32 14.28 -8.59
N GLU A 213 19.63 14.39 -9.72
CA GLU A 213 19.89 13.64 -10.94
C GLU A 213 20.55 14.52 -11.98
N ALA A 214 21.65 14.04 -12.59
CA ALA A 214 22.35 14.76 -13.65
C ALA A 214 22.72 13.82 -14.79
N TRP A 215 22.52 14.25 -16.04
CA TRP A 215 22.81 13.41 -17.20
C TRP A 215 23.10 14.21 -18.46
N ASN A 216 23.69 13.50 -19.43
CA ASN A 216 23.96 13.97 -20.80
C ASN A 216 23.38 12.98 -21.81
N GLY A 217 22.85 13.50 -22.90
CA GLY A 217 22.30 12.67 -23.97
C GLY A 217 20.99 11.97 -23.64
N PRO A 218 20.64 10.92 -24.40
CA PRO A 218 19.39 10.20 -24.20
C PRO A 218 19.33 9.45 -22.88
N ARG A 219 18.21 9.58 -22.16
CA ARG A 219 17.88 8.92 -20.89
C ARG A 219 16.58 8.15 -21.00
N LEU A 220 16.52 6.95 -20.42
CA LEU A 220 15.28 6.19 -20.22
C LEU A 220 14.44 6.83 -19.11
N ALA A 221 13.39 7.55 -19.50
CA ALA A 221 12.48 8.17 -18.54
C ALA A 221 11.50 7.14 -17.95
N ASP A 222 11.16 6.11 -18.73
CA ASP A 222 10.28 5.03 -18.30
C ASP A 222 10.41 3.81 -19.22
N VAL A 223 10.24 2.63 -18.65
CA VAL A 223 10.17 1.36 -19.37
C VAL A 223 8.94 0.60 -18.90
N GLN A 224 8.06 0.26 -19.83
CA GLN A 224 6.86 -0.53 -19.59
C GLN A 224 6.92 -1.87 -20.33
N VAL A 225 6.53 -2.94 -19.64
CA VAL A 225 6.36 -4.26 -20.24
C VAL A 225 4.88 -4.62 -20.27
N ILE A 226 4.26 -4.50 -21.44
CA ILE A 226 2.87 -4.90 -21.64
C ILE A 226 2.86 -6.38 -22.02
N GLN A 227 2.21 -7.19 -21.19
CA GLN A 227 2.06 -8.62 -21.41
C GLN A 227 0.77 -8.88 -22.21
N GLY A 228 0.93 -9.39 -23.43
CA GLY A 228 -0.16 -9.84 -24.27
C GLY A 228 -0.60 -11.26 -23.92
N LYS A 229 -0.60 -12.16 -24.89
CA LYS A 229 -0.92 -13.57 -24.62
C LYS A 229 0.26 -14.25 -23.94
N VAL A 230 0.02 -14.73 -22.72
CA VAL A 230 1.01 -15.49 -21.92
C VAL A 230 0.49 -16.91 -21.67
N THR A 231 1.31 -17.91 -22.04
CA THR A 231 1.05 -19.34 -21.85
C THR A 231 2.36 -20.03 -21.46
N ASP A 232 2.32 -21.30 -21.09
CA ASP A 232 3.50 -22.14 -20.84
C ASP A 232 4.44 -22.33 -22.05
N ARG A 233 3.93 -22.07 -23.27
CA ARG A 233 4.67 -22.21 -24.53
C ARG A 233 5.22 -20.88 -25.06
N ARG A 234 4.53 -19.79 -24.77
CA ARG A 234 4.83 -18.48 -25.37
C ARG A 234 4.30 -17.35 -24.52
N ALA A 235 5.12 -16.31 -24.35
CA ALA A 235 4.72 -15.00 -23.86
C ALA A 235 5.00 -13.94 -24.94
N ASP A 236 3.94 -13.23 -25.36
CA ASP A 236 4.02 -12.11 -26.29
C ASP A 236 4.03 -10.82 -25.49
N LEU A 237 5.04 -9.99 -25.75
CA LEU A 237 5.29 -8.74 -25.04
C LEU A 237 5.31 -7.56 -26.00
N THR A 238 4.85 -6.41 -25.54
CA THR A 238 5.17 -5.11 -26.12
C THR A 238 6.01 -4.33 -25.12
N LEU A 239 7.25 -4.05 -25.50
CA LEU A 239 8.21 -3.30 -24.70
C LEU A 239 8.11 -1.84 -25.11
N VAL A 240 7.74 -0.97 -24.18
CA VAL A 240 7.58 0.47 -24.42
C VAL A 240 8.65 1.22 -23.64
N SER A 241 9.53 1.94 -24.38
CA SER A 241 10.57 2.78 -23.80
C SER A 241 10.24 4.25 -24.08
N GLU A 242 10.18 5.06 -23.03
CA GLU A 242 10.14 6.52 -23.14
C GLU A 242 11.55 7.07 -22.94
N VAL A 243 12.09 7.69 -23.96
CA VAL A 243 13.45 8.24 -23.98
C VAL A 243 13.41 9.75 -24.09
N ILE A 244 13.97 10.45 -23.10
CA ILE A 244 14.19 11.90 -23.20
C ILE A 244 15.56 12.14 -23.81
N ALA A 245 15.62 12.92 -24.90
CA ALA A 245 16.85 13.35 -25.54
C ALA A 245 17.01 14.86 -25.46
N ASP A 246 18.20 15.36 -25.13
CA ASP A 246 18.52 16.78 -25.04
C ASP A 246 18.78 17.42 -26.42
N SER A 247 19.02 16.60 -27.43
CA SER A 247 19.22 16.97 -28.83
C SER A 247 18.73 15.85 -29.76
N ASP A 248 18.68 16.13 -31.09
CA ASP A 248 18.44 15.09 -32.09
C ASP A 248 19.64 14.11 -32.09
N VAL A 249 19.35 12.80 -32.00
CA VAL A 249 20.34 11.73 -32.02
C VAL A 249 19.99 10.73 -33.11
N PRO A 250 20.74 10.70 -34.23
CA PRO A 250 20.51 9.71 -35.27
C PRO A 250 20.97 8.33 -34.87
N ALA A 251 20.28 7.31 -35.37
CA ALA A 251 20.67 5.90 -35.24
C ALA A 251 20.96 5.42 -33.81
N ALA A 252 20.23 5.92 -32.82
CA ALA A 252 20.28 5.38 -31.47
C ALA A 252 19.75 3.93 -31.46
N GLU A 253 20.44 3.01 -30.78
CA GLU A 253 20.02 1.62 -30.67
C GLU A 253 19.39 1.35 -29.30
N LEU A 254 18.13 0.89 -29.30
CA LEU A 254 17.50 0.36 -28.10
C LEU A 254 17.61 -1.16 -28.12
N THR A 255 18.11 -1.73 -26.99
CA THR A 255 18.20 -3.17 -26.81
C THR A 255 17.53 -3.60 -25.53
N VAL A 256 16.87 -4.77 -25.56
CA VAL A 256 16.27 -5.38 -24.36
C VAL A 256 16.72 -6.82 -24.25
N THR A 257 17.22 -7.18 -23.07
CA THR A 257 17.60 -8.54 -22.73
C THR A 257 16.76 -9.07 -21.57
N ALA A 258 16.50 -10.38 -21.57
CA ALA A 258 15.90 -11.11 -20.45
C ALA A 258 16.86 -12.21 -20.02
N ASP A 259 17.29 -12.20 -18.77
CA ASP A 259 18.36 -13.09 -18.24
C ASP A 259 19.60 -13.14 -19.14
N GLY A 260 20.03 -11.95 -19.60
CA GLY A 260 21.19 -11.77 -20.49
C GLY A 260 20.97 -12.17 -21.96
N LYS A 261 19.79 -12.71 -22.32
CA LYS A 261 19.46 -13.05 -23.70
C LYS A 261 18.68 -11.91 -24.36
N GLN A 262 19.17 -11.41 -25.50
CA GLN A 262 18.47 -10.38 -26.25
C GLN A 262 17.11 -10.88 -26.76
N ILE A 263 16.05 -10.15 -26.44
CA ILE A 263 14.67 -10.44 -26.85
C ILE A 263 14.11 -9.38 -27.81
N ALA A 264 14.68 -8.18 -27.81
CA ALA A 264 14.34 -7.11 -28.76
C ALA A 264 15.54 -6.19 -28.98
N ALA A 265 15.61 -5.63 -30.21
CA ALA A 265 16.49 -4.52 -30.56
C ALA A 265 15.86 -3.68 -31.67
N ARG A 266 16.10 -2.37 -31.64
CA ARG A 266 15.62 -1.45 -32.66
C ARG A 266 16.52 -0.22 -32.76
N THR A 267 16.92 0.15 -33.99
CA THR A 267 17.58 1.41 -34.27
C THR A 267 16.54 2.47 -34.63
N VAL A 268 16.63 3.65 -34.02
CA VAL A 268 15.69 4.77 -34.20
C VAL A 268 16.44 6.10 -34.20
N ASP A 269 15.90 7.08 -34.91
CA ASP A 269 16.32 8.47 -34.79
C ASP A 269 15.54 9.10 -33.62
N LEU A 270 16.23 9.53 -32.57
CA LEU A 270 15.61 10.24 -31.45
C LEU A 270 15.54 11.73 -31.79
N LYS A 271 14.43 12.35 -31.46
CA LYS A 271 14.23 13.79 -31.52
C LYS A 271 14.43 14.42 -30.17
N LYS A 272 14.87 15.68 -30.14
CA LYS A 272 14.91 16.46 -28.89
C LYS A 272 13.55 16.42 -28.18
N GLY A 273 13.56 16.13 -26.88
CA GLY A 273 12.38 15.93 -26.05
C GLY A 273 12.03 14.44 -25.85
N MET A 274 10.75 14.16 -25.58
CA MET A 274 10.24 12.82 -25.31
C MET A 274 10.04 12.01 -26.59
N ASN A 275 10.60 10.81 -26.63
CA ASN A 275 10.43 9.82 -27.68
C ASN A 275 9.82 8.56 -27.08
N ARG A 276 8.73 8.05 -27.67
CA ARG A 276 8.09 6.79 -27.27
C ARG A 276 8.37 5.71 -28.34
N ILE A 277 9.06 4.67 -27.93
CA ILE A 277 9.48 3.59 -28.80
C ILE A 277 8.82 2.29 -28.33
N GLU A 278 8.13 1.61 -29.24
CA GLU A 278 7.50 0.32 -29.00
C GLU A 278 8.22 -0.77 -29.76
N MET A 279 8.50 -1.89 -29.08
CA MET A 279 9.16 -3.05 -29.66
C MET A 279 8.40 -4.32 -29.30
N PRO A 280 7.96 -5.13 -30.28
CA PRO A 280 7.40 -6.44 -29.99
C PRO A 280 8.53 -7.39 -29.56
N ALA A 281 8.25 -8.25 -28.59
CA ALA A 281 9.12 -9.31 -28.16
C ALA A 281 8.35 -10.61 -27.89
N THR A 282 9.02 -11.75 -27.98
CA THR A 282 8.43 -13.06 -27.66
C THR A 282 9.42 -13.87 -26.86
N VAL A 283 8.96 -14.38 -25.72
CA VAL A 283 9.69 -15.39 -24.93
C VAL A 283 9.07 -16.75 -25.19
N LYS A 284 9.87 -17.69 -25.75
CA LYS A 284 9.42 -19.07 -26.02
C LYS A 284 9.64 -19.94 -24.78
N ASN A 285 8.66 -20.80 -24.47
CA ASN A 285 8.65 -21.69 -23.30
C ASN A 285 9.03 -20.93 -22.02
N PRO A 286 8.26 -19.87 -21.66
CA PRO A 286 8.62 -19.05 -20.51
C PRO A 286 8.46 -19.81 -19.20
N ARG A 287 9.31 -19.51 -18.22
CA ARG A 287 9.05 -19.83 -16.82
C ARG A 287 8.03 -18.83 -16.32
N LEU A 288 6.84 -19.32 -15.95
CA LEU A 288 5.76 -18.47 -15.50
C LEU A 288 5.94 -18.09 -14.03
N TRP A 289 5.50 -16.87 -13.69
CA TRP A 289 5.34 -16.46 -12.30
C TRP A 289 4.03 -17.03 -11.74
N TRP A 290 4.10 -17.61 -10.54
CA TRP A 290 2.94 -18.17 -9.85
C TRP A 290 2.80 -17.61 -8.44
N PRO A 291 1.55 -17.44 -7.94
CA PRO A 291 1.30 -17.12 -6.54
C PRO A 291 1.81 -18.21 -5.59
N ASN A 292 2.08 -17.81 -4.35
CA ASN A 292 2.49 -18.69 -3.27
C ASN A 292 1.56 -19.91 -3.15
N GLY A 293 2.15 -21.10 -3.01
CA GLY A 293 1.44 -22.38 -2.94
C GLY A 293 1.05 -22.99 -4.30
N LEU A 294 1.18 -22.25 -5.42
CA LEU A 294 0.74 -22.71 -6.73
C LEU A 294 1.89 -22.96 -7.72
N GLY A 295 3.09 -22.56 -7.40
CA GLY A 295 4.27 -22.76 -8.24
C GLY A 295 5.40 -21.80 -7.88
N GLU A 296 6.37 -21.70 -8.77
CA GLU A 296 7.52 -20.80 -8.59
C GLU A 296 7.14 -19.37 -8.98
N ALA A 297 7.50 -18.41 -8.13
CA ALA A 297 7.41 -16.98 -8.42
C ALA A 297 8.65 -16.54 -9.23
N TYR A 298 8.79 -17.03 -10.47
CA TYR A 298 9.98 -16.78 -11.28
C TYR A 298 10.02 -15.36 -11.82
N LEU A 299 11.19 -14.70 -11.67
CA LEU A 299 11.43 -13.33 -12.11
C LEU A 299 12.58 -13.30 -13.11
N TYR A 300 12.32 -12.80 -14.32
CA TYR A 300 13.35 -12.48 -15.31
C TYR A 300 14.04 -11.18 -14.96
N ASN A 301 15.37 -11.14 -15.10
CA ASN A 301 16.13 -9.89 -15.07
C ASN A 301 16.05 -9.24 -16.46
N LEU A 302 15.20 -8.21 -16.58
CA LEU A 302 15.05 -7.46 -17.81
C LEU A 302 15.99 -6.24 -17.78
N THR A 303 16.87 -6.13 -18.79
CA THR A 303 17.73 -4.97 -18.97
C THR A 303 17.36 -4.28 -20.27
N THR A 304 16.96 -3.01 -20.19
CA THR A 304 16.73 -2.12 -21.35
C THR A 304 17.86 -1.11 -21.41
N ALA A 305 18.50 -0.97 -22.55
CA ALA A 305 19.57 0.00 -22.77
C ALA A 305 19.28 0.86 -24.01
N VAL A 306 19.59 2.14 -23.90
CA VAL A 306 19.69 3.06 -25.04
C VAL A 306 21.17 3.33 -25.32
N ASN A 307 21.63 2.95 -26.54
CA ASN A 307 23.02 3.06 -26.95
C ASN A 307 23.15 4.14 -28.03
N VAL A 308 24.22 4.90 -27.96
CA VAL A 308 24.61 5.90 -28.96
C VAL A 308 26.06 5.65 -29.33
N ASP A 309 26.34 5.52 -30.62
CA ASP A 309 27.69 5.22 -31.16
C ASP A 309 28.35 3.98 -30.49
N GLY A 310 27.52 2.95 -30.21
CA GLY A 310 27.96 1.70 -29.59
C GLY A 310 28.23 1.76 -28.09
N THR A 311 27.92 2.88 -27.43
CA THR A 311 28.08 3.04 -25.96
C THR A 311 26.72 3.25 -25.32
N ALA A 312 26.46 2.58 -24.18
CA ALA A 312 25.24 2.79 -23.43
C ALA A 312 25.18 4.22 -22.88
N SER A 313 24.16 4.97 -23.26
CA SER A 313 23.84 6.29 -22.71
C SER A 313 23.07 6.15 -21.40
N ASP A 314 22.14 5.17 -21.34
CA ASP A 314 21.39 4.85 -20.13
C ASP A 314 20.91 3.40 -20.13
N THR A 315 20.66 2.85 -18.94
CA THR A 315 20.24 1.47 -18.74
C THR A 315 19.22 1.38 -17.60
N ASP A 316 18.10 0.71 -17.86
CA ASP A 316 17.08 0.39 -16.88
C ASP A 316 17.06 -1.13 -16.61
N ASN A 317 17.06 -1.51 -15.33
CA ASN A 317 17.03 -2.91 -14.90
C ASN A 317 15.79 -3.18 -14.07
N LYS A 318 14.95 -4.12 -14.52
CA LYS A 318 13.72 -4.53 -13.83
C LYS A 318 13.64 -6.03 -13.66
N LYS A 319 12.98 -6.47 -12.59
CA LYS A 319 12.57 -7.87 -12.43
C LYS A 319 11.14 -8.04 -12.90
N ILE A 320 10.90 -8.93 -13.85
CA ILE A 320 9.58 -9.14 -14.48
C ILE A 320 9.14 -10.58 -14.32
N GLY A 321 7.96 -10.80 -13.78
CA GLY A 321 7.30 -12.11 -13.79
C GLY A 321 6.33 -12.22 -14.97
N LEU A 322 6.49 -13.26 -15.79
CA LEU A 322 5.59 -13.51 -16.91
C LEU A 322 4.37 -14.30 -16.44
N ARG A 323 3.20 -13.72 -16.57
CA ARG A 323 1.94 -14.31 -16.10
C ARG A 323 0.74 -13.71 -16.81
N SER A 324 -0.41 -14.38 -16.76
CA SER A 324 -1.72 -13.77 -17.02
C SER A 324 -2.51 -13.71 -15.71
N ILE A 325 -3.19 -12.60 -15.46
CA ILE A 325 -4.15 -12.44 -14.37
C ILE A 325 -5.42 -11.85 -14.99
N VAL A 326 -6.55 -12.54 -14.78
CA VAL A 326 -7.88 -12.08 -15.21
C VAL A 326 -8.76 -12.04 -13.98
N LEU A 327 -9.41 -10.90 -13.74
CA LEU A 327 -10.46 -10.77 -12.74
C LEU A 327 -11.80 -11.06 -13.41
N HIS A 328 -12.50 -12.08 -12.94
CA HIS A 328 -13.83 -12.42 -13.38
C HIS A 328 -14.89 -11.77 -12.49
N ASN A 329 -15.90 -11.19 -13.11
CA ASN A 329 -17.11 -10.66 -12.48
C ASN A 329 -18.30 -10.98 -13.39
N ASP A 330 -18.49 -12.27 -13.67
CA ASP A 330 -19.48 -12.75 -14.62
C ASP A 330 -20.80 -13.09 -13.89
N LYS A 331 -21.92 -12.89 -14.58
CA LYS A 331 -23.22 -13.28 -14.06
C LYS A 331 -23.37 -14.81 -14.13
N ASP A 332 -23.76 -15.40 -13.00
CA ASP A 332 -24.12 -16.81 -12.89
C ASP A 332 -25.52 -16.99 -12.28
N GLN A 333 -25.86 -18.20 -11.87
CA GLN A 333 -27.19 -18.50 -11.30
C GLN A 333 -27.43 -17.88 -9.92
N TYR A 334 -26.39 -17.36 -9.25
CA TYR A 334 -26.45 -16.82 -7.90
C TYR A 334 -26.26 -15.29 -7.85
N GLY A 335 -25.85 -14.65 -8.95
CA GLY A 335 -25.53 -13.23 -9.03
C GLY A 335 -24.27 -13.00 -9.86
N HIS A 336 -23.44 -12.05 -9.48
CA HIS A 336 -22.14 -11.79 -10.09
C HIS A 336 -21.01 -12.38 -9.25
N ASN A 337 -20.25 -13.32 -9.84
CA ASN A 337 -19.07 -13.89 -9.19
C ASN A 337 -17.95 -12.85 -8.99
N LEU A 338 -16.95 -13.21 -8.21
CA LEU A 338 -15.68 -12.50 -8.15
C LEU A 338 -14.55 -13.50 -7.87
N TYR A 339 -13.66 -13.68 -8.86
CA TYR A 339 -12.48 -14.50 -8.66
C TYR A 339 -11.36 -14.14 -9.62
N PHE A 340 -10.13 -14.51 -9.24
CA PHE A 340 -8.96 -14.35 -10.08
C PHE A 340 -8.63 -15.66 -10.80
N GLU A 341 -8.37 -15.53 -12.10
CA GLU A 341 -7.74 -16.57 -12.90
C GLU A 341 -6.28 -16.23 -13.13
N VAL A 342 -5.37 -17.09 -12.70
CA VAL A 342 -3.91 -16.89 -12.89
C VAL A 342 -3.38 -17.98 -13.81
N ASN A 343 -2.76 -17.58 -14.92
CA ASN A 343 -2.20 -18.50 -15.94
C ASN A 343 -3.22 -19.54 -16.41
N GLY A 344 -4.48 -19.11 -16.60
CA GLY A 344 -5.60 -19.97 -17.04
C GLY A 344 -6.13 -20.91 -15.95
N LYS A 345 -5.89 -20.64 -14.67
CA LYS A 345 -6.41 -21.41 -13.54
C LYS A 345 -7.15 -20.51 -12.56
N PRO A 346 -8.41 -20.84 -12.20
CA PRO A 346 -9.09 -20.18 -11.09
C PRO A 346 -8.30 -20.40 -9.79
N VAL A 347 -8.13 -19.34 -9.01
CA VAL A 347 -7.36 -19.37 -7.76
C VAL A 347 -8.20 -18.83 -6.62
N PHE A 348 -8.28 -19.58 -5.53
CA PHE A 348 -8.85 -19.08 -4.28
C PHE A 348 -7.84 -18.12 -3.60
N MET A 349 -8.25 -16.88 -3.34
CA MET A 349 -7.41 -15.91 -2.66
C MET A 349 -7.47 -16.12 -1.16
N LYS A 350 -6.32 -16.43 -0.59
CA LYS A 350 -6.06 -16.56 0.86
C LYS A 350 -5.21 -15.40 1.30
N GLY A 351 -5.74 -14.48 2.08
CA GLY A 351 -4.96 -13.29 2.35
C GLY A 351 -5.42 -12.44 3.52
N VAL A 352 -4.90 -11.23 3.50
CA VAL A 352 -5.11 -10.20 4.52
C VAL A 352 -5.15 -8.81 3.91
N ASP A 353 -5.73 -7.86 4.66
CA ASP A 353 -5.57 -6.43 4.43
C ASP A 353 -4.39 -5.91 5.25
N MET A 354 -3.56 -5.08 4.65
CA MET A 354 -2.50 -4.38 5.37
C MET A 354 -2.83 -2.90 5.56
N VAL A 355 -2.51 -2.39 6.74
CA VAL A 355 -2.41 -0.97 7.04
C VAL A 355 -0.92 -0.56 7.03
N PRO A 356 -0.57 0.74 6.99
CA PRO A 356 0.83 1.14 7.08
C PRO A 356 1.55 0.51 8.28
N LEU A 357 2.81 0.10 8.09
CA LEU A 357 3.57 -0.64 9.12
C LEU A 357 4.03 0.22 10.31
N ASP A 358 3.91 1.54 10.19
CA ASP A 358 4.26 2.51 11.24
C ASP A 358 3.49 3.80 11.00
N ASN A 359 3.16 4.52 12.06
CA ASN A 359 2.60 5.86 11.90
C ASN A 359 3.66 6.85 11.36
N PHE A 360 4.91 6.63 11.67
CA PHE A 360 6.04 7.41 11.15
C PHE A 360 6.71 6.62 10.01
N LEU A 361 6.20 6.77 8.81
CA LEU A 361 6.57 6.01 7.61
C LEU A 361 8.08 5.87 7.36
N PRO A 362 8.94 6.90 7.59
CA PRO A 362 10.39 6.75 7.40
C PRO A 362 11.08 5.74 8.34
N ARG A 363 10.41 5.28 9.42
CA ARG A 363 10.91 4.21 10.29
C ARG A 363 10.71 2.80 9.73
N VAL A 364 9.97 2.67 8.62
CA VAL A 364 9.72 1.38 7.99
C VAL A 364 10.92 0.98 7.14
N THR A 365 11.72 0.03 7.65
CA THR A 365 12.90 -0.48 6.96
C THR A 365 12.55 -1.62 5.99
N ARG A 366 13.50 -1.93 5.08
CA ARG A 366 13.38 -3.10 4.18
C ARG A 366 13.21 -4.41 4.97
N GLU A 367 13.86 -4.54 6.12
CA GLU A 367 13.76 -5.70 7.00
C GLU A 367 12.36 -5.83 7.60
N LYS A 368 11.72 -4.70 7.97
CA LYS A 368 10.34 -4.67 8.47
C LYS A 368 9.36 -5.11 7.39
N TYR A 369 9.52 -4.61 6.16
CA TYR A 369 8.74 -5.08 4.99
C TYR A 369 9.00 -6.57 4.70
N LYS A 370 10.27 -6.99 4.71
CA LYS A 370 10.64 -8.40 4.46
C LYS A 370 9.97 -9.34 5.46
N LYS A 371 10.03 -9.00 6.75
CA LYS A 371 9.35 -9.79 7.77
C LYS A 371 7.84 -9.82 7.54
N HIS A 372 7.23 -8.70 7.20
CA HIS A 372 5.80 -8.58 6.92
C HIS A 372 5.35 -9.51 5.79
N VAL A 373 6.02 -9.47 4.65
CA VAL A 373 5.69 -10.29 3.47
C VAL A 373 5.98 -11.77 3.71
N LEU A 374 7.09 -12.10 4.41
CA LEU A 374 7.43 -13.48 4.73
C LEU A 374 6.48 -14.08 5.76
N ASP A 375 6.03 -13.31 6.76
CA ASP A 375 5.02 -13.76 7.71
C ASP A 375 3.71 -14.15 6.99
N ALA A 376 3.27 -13.36 6.00
CA ALA A 376 2.11 -13.71 5.16
C ALA A 376 2.36 -15.00 4.34
N LYS A 377 3.54 -15.12 3.74
CA LYS A 377 3.94 -16.32 2.99
C LYS A 377 3.96 -17.57 3.86
N ASP A 378 4.51 -17.47 5.07
CA ASP A 378 4.70 -18.60 6.01
C ASP A 378 3.37 -19.13 6.57
N VAL A 379 2.31 -18.32 6.52
CA VAL A 379 0.95 -18.76 6.85
C VAL A 379 0.13 -19.15 5.62
N ASN A 380 0.78 -19.43 4.48
CA ASN A 380 0.18 -19.88 3.23
C ASN A 380 -0.73 -18.87 2.53
N MET A 381 -0.56 -17.59 2.79
CA MET A 381 -1.26 -16.53 2.06
C MET A 381 -0.69 -16.37 0.65
N ASN A 382 -1.54 -15.95 -0.27
CA ASN A 382 -1.17 -15.65 -1.66
C ASN A 382 -1.62 -14.25 -2.10
N MET A 383 -2.26 -13.47 -1.23
CA MET A 383 -2.69 -12.10 -1.50
C MET A 383 -2.55 -11.20 -0.28
N ILE A 384 -2.12 -9.95 -0.51
CA ILE A 384 -2.20 -8.84 0.44
C ILE A 384 -2.95 -7.70 -0.25
N ARG A 385 -3.96 -7.13 0.42
CA ARG A 385 -4.59 -5.88 0.00
C ARG A 385 -3.92 -4.71 0.70
N VAL A 386 -3.43 -3.75 -0.08
CA VAL A 386 -2.94 -2.46 0.43
C VAL A 386 -4.14 -1.53 0.54
N TRP A 387 -4.56 -1.28 1.76
CA TRP A 387 -5.78 -0.55 2.09
C TRP A 387 -5.71 0.95 1.75
N GLY A 388 -6.84 1.52 1.28
CA GLY A 388 -6.92 2.87 0.71
C GLY A 388 -6.83 4.05 1.66
N GLY A 389 -6.82 3.85 2.97
CA GLY A 389 -6.61 4.93 3.95
C GLY A 389 -5.14 5.16 4.33
N GLY A 390 -4.22 4.37 3.75
CA GLY A 390 -2.78 4.41 3.99
C GLY A 390 -1.98 5.16 2.95
N VAL A 391 -0.94 4.50 2.44
CA VAL A 391 -0.03 5.01 1.40
C VAL A 391 0.22 3.94 0.34
N TYR A 392 0.63 4.35 -0.86
CA TYR A 392 1.30 3.43 -1.77
C TYR A 392 2.66 3.11 -1.17
N GLU A 393 2.92 1.84 -0.90
CA GLU A 393 4.09 1.40 -0.16
C GLU A 393 5.42 1.68 -0.90
N ASP A 394 6.54 1.49 -0.23
CA ASP A 394 7.87 1.58 -0.84
C ASP A 394 8.07 0.48 -1.90
N ASP A 395 8.90 0.73 -2.91
CA ASP A 395 9.16 -0.23 -4.00
C ASP A 395 9.64 -1.57 -3.47
N CYS A 396 10.40 -1.57 -2.37
CA CYS A 396 10.88 -2.81 -1.77
C CYS A 396 9.76 -3.75 -1.27
N PHE A 397 8.60 -3.22 -0.89
CA PHE A 397 7.43 -4.06 -0.55
C PHE A 397 6.95 -4.86 -1.76
N TYR A 398 6.78 -4.18 -2.91
CA TYR A 398 6.32 -4.85 -4.13
C TYR A 398 7.37 -5.83 -4.67
N GLU A 399 8.66 -5.49 -4.62
CA GLU A 399 9.75 -6.41 -4.96
C GLU A 399 9.76 -7.68 -4.10
N LEU A 400 9.45 -7.54 -2.81
CA LEU A 400 9.33 -8.66 -1.87
C LEU A 400 8.09 -9.51 -2.19
N CYS A 401 6.95 -8.87 -2.50
CA CYS A 401 5.74 -9.57 -2.95
C CYS A 401 5.97 -10.32 -4.26
N ASP A 402 6.65 -9.71 -5.24
CA ASP A 402 7.04 -10.34 -6.50
C ASP A 402 7.83 -11.63 -6.26
N SER A 403 8.86 -11.56 -5.40
CA SER A 403 9.73 -12.69 -5.12
C SER A 403 9.11 -13.74 -4.19
N ALA A 404 8.17 -13.33 -3.35
CA ALA A 404 7.45 -14.23 -2.46
C ALA A 404 6.26 -14.95 -3.13
N GLY A 405 5.80 -14.47 -4.29
CA GLY A 405 4.57 -14.93 -4.92
C GLY A 405 3.30 -14.42 -4.22
N ILE A 406 3.35 -13.25 -3.60
CA ILE A 406 2.18 -12.63 -2.96
C ILE A 406 1.54 -11.66 -3.94
N MET A 407 0.32 -11.93 -4.35
CA MET A 407 -0.46 -11.00 -5.17
C MET A 407 -0.85 -9.77 -4.36
N VAL A 408 -0.92 -8.62 -5.02
CA VAL A 408 -1.30 -7.35 -4.38
C VAL A 408 -2.61 -6.84 -5.00
N TRP A 409 -3.60 -6.65 -4.16
CA TRP A 409 -4.77 -5.83 -4.41
C TRP A 409 -4.44 -4.42 -3.95
N GLN A 410 -4.29 -3.47 -4.88
CA GLN A 410 -3.87 -2.11 -4.58
C GLN A 410 -5.05 -1.14 -4.61
N ASP A 411 -5.44 -0.61 -3.45
CA ASP A 411 -6.37 0.52 -3.40
C ASP A 411 -5.66 1.82 -3.80
N PHE A 412 -6.38 2.73 -4.46
CA PHE A 412 -6.05 4.15 -4.46
C PHE A 412 -6.35 4.74 -3.08
N MET A 413 -5.61 5.79 -2.70
CA MET A 413 -5.63 6.31 -1.34
C MET A 413 -6.88 7.14 -1.04
N PHE A 414 -8.02 6.44 -0.90
CA PHE A 414 -9.33 6.93 -0.49
C PHE A 414 -10.00 5.89 0.40
N ALA A 415 -10.57 6.33 1.55
CA ALA A 415 -11.23 5.40 2.47
C ALA A 415 -12.39 6.05 3.22
N CYS A 416 -13.50 5.33 3.34
CA CYS A 416 -14.63 5.57 4.25
C CYS A 416 -15.14 7.02 4.27
N SER A 417 -15.03 7.75 3.16
CA SER A 417 -15.32 9.19 3.15
C SER A 417 -15.98 9.65 1.86
N THR A 418 -16.70 10.77 1.96
CA THR A 418 -17.11 11.58 0.81
C THR A 418 -16.09 12.70 0.62
N TYR A 419 -15.46 12.78 -0.57
CA TYR A 419 -14.43 13.76 -0.86
C TYR A 419 -14.97 14.95 -1.67
N PRO A 420 -14.51 16.19 -1.39
CA PRO A 420 -14.89 17.39 -2.17
C PRO A 420 -14.09 17.44 -3.48
N ALA A 421 -14.53 16.67 -4.48
CA ALA A 421 -13.79 16.44 -5.71
C ALA A 421 -14.06 17.48 -6.80
N ASP A 422 -13.64 18.73 -6.54
CA ASP A 422 -13.60 19.78 -7.54
C ASP A 422 -12.52 19.52 -8.63
N ASP A 423 -12.48 20.35 -9.66
CA ASP A 423 -11.55 20.16 -10.79
C ASP A 423 -10.08 20.17 -10.37
N LYS A 424 -9.70 20.98 -9.37
CA LYS A 424 -8.33 21.04 -8.85
C LYS A 424 -7.97 19.74 -8.13
N PHE A 425 -8.88 19.23 -7.31
CA PHE A 425 -8.72 17.98 -6.60
C PHE A 425 -8.62 16.79 -7.57
N ILE A 426 -9.50 16.76 -8.61
CA ILE A 426 -9.44 15.75 -9.68
C ILE A 426 -8.11 15.80 -10.44
N ALA A 427 -7.59 17.00 -10.75
CA ALA A 427 -6.29 17.11 -11.42
C ALA A 427 -5.14 16.59 -10.57
N SER A 428 -5.14 16.86 -9.26
CA SER A 428 -4.14 16.33 -8.30
C SER A 428 -4.23 14.80 -8.19
N ILE A 429 -5.44 14.23 -8.08
CA ILE A 429 -5.68 12.79 -8.05
C ILE A 429 -5.20 12.11 -9.34
N ARG A 430 -5.51 12.69 -10.50
CA ARG A 430 -5.09 12.13 -11.78
C ARG A 430 -3.57 12.05 -11.87
N ALA A 431 -2.87 13.10 -11.45
CA ALA A 431 -1.42 13.14 -11.46
C ALA A 431 -0.83 12.10 -10.47
N GLU A 432 -1.39 11.99 -9.26
CA GLU A 432 -1.04 10.96 -8.27
C GLU A 432 -1.23 9.54 -8.81
N ALA A 433 -2.38 9.29 -9.44
CA ALA A 433 -2.69 7.98 -10.02
C ALA A 433 -1.71 7.62 -11.14
N ILE A 434 -1.38 8.57 -12.04
CA ILE A 434 -0.39 8.37 -13.12
C ILE A 434 0.98 8.01 -12.51
N ASP A 435 1.46 8.79 -11.53
CA ASP A 435 2.76 8.56 -10.89
C ASP A 435 2.84 7.13 -10.31
N ASN A 436 1.83 6.69 -9.55
CA ASN A 436 1.86 5.40 -8.87
C ASN A 436 1.53 4.22 -9.79
N VAL A 437 0.59 4.35 -10.73
CA VAL A 437 0.32 3.29 -11.72
C VAL A 437 1.56 3.05 -12.59
N ARG A 438 2.23 4.09 -13.07
CA ARG A 438 3.48 3.95 -13.85
C ARG A 438 4.58 3.28 -13.03
N ARG A 439 4.75 3.68 -11.77
CA ARG A 439 5.75 3.10 -10.86
C ARG A 439 5.53 1.60 -10.64
N LEU A 440 4.28 1.17 -10.45
CA LEU A 440 3.94 -0.17 -9.98
C LEU A 440 3.55 -1.17 -11.08
N ARG A 441 3.18 -0.71 -12.28
CA ARG A 441 2.59 -1.53 -13.35
C ARG A 441 3.42 -2.71 -13.85
N ASN A 442 4.75 -2.68 -13.65
CA ASN A 442 5.64 -3.76 -14.06
C ASN A 442 5.82 -4.86 -13.01
N HIS A 443 5.35 -4.66 -11.77
CA HIS A 443 5.39 -5.67 -10.73
C HIS A 443 4.40 -6.79 -11.02
N PRO A 444 4.85 -8.06 -11.16
CA PRO A 444 3.95 -9.18 -11.42
C PRO A 444 2.94 -9.42 -10.28
N CYS A 445 3.24 -8.98 -9.07
CA CYS A 445 2.34 -9.10 -7.93
C CYS A 445 1.08 -8.24 -8.07
N ILE A 446 1.08 -7.12 -8.79
CA ILE A 446 -0.10 -6.26 -8.93
C ILE A 446 -1.20 -7.00 -9.69
N ALA A 447 -2.28 -7.34 -8.99
CA ALA A 447 -3.39 -8.11 -9.51
C ALA A 447 -4.63 -7.26 -9.82
N LEU A 448 -4.84 -6.19 -9.05
CA LEU A 448 -6.04 -5.36 -9.12
C LEU A 448 -5.73 -3.94 -8.65
N TRP A 449 -6.27 -2.95 -9.34
CA TRP A 449 -6.43 -1.58 -8.87
C TRP A 449 -7.85 -1.36 -8.38
N CYS A 450 -8.01 -0.86 -7.16
CA CYS A 450 -9.32 -0.56 -6.57
C CYS A 450 -9.44 0.94 -6.28
N GLY A 451 -10.54 1.54 -6.65
CA GLY A 451 -10.74 2.99 -6.56
C GLY A 451 -10.72 3.53 -5.13
N ASN A 452 -11.26 2.77 -4.18
CA ASN A 452 -11.33 3.18 -2.79
C ASN A 452 -11.70 2.02 -1.85
N ASN A 453 -11.54 2.27 -0.54
CA ASN A 453 -12.13 1.48 0.52
C ASN A 453 -13.46 2.12 0.98
N GLU A 454 -14.58 1.41 0.83
CA GLU A 454 -15.92 1.70 1.40
C GLU A 454 -16.53 3.07 1.05
N CYS A 455 -15.92 3.90 0.21
CA CYS A 455 -16.50 5.22 -0.10
C CYS A 455 -17.88 5.11 -0.74
N GLN A 456 -18.16 4.04 -1.48
CA GLN A 456 -19.49 3.81 -2.07
C GLN A 456 -20.52 3.44 -1.01
N ASP A 457 -20.19 2.55 -0.10
CA ASP A 457 -21.10 2.16 0.99
C ASP A 457 -21.34 3.33 1.95
N VAL A 458 -20.31 4.13 2.23
CA VAL A 458 -20.44 5.39 2.98
C VAL A 458 -21.43 6.35 2.29
N PHE A 459 -21.31 6.50 0.98
CA PHE A 459 -22.11 7.47 0.23
C PHE A 459 -23.58 7.03 0.09
N TYR A 460 -23.82 5.76 -0.22
CA TYR A 460 -25.16 5.25 -0.53
C TYR A 460 -25.83 4.47 0.61
N GLY A 461 -25.06 3.88 1.54
CA GLY A 461 -25.53 2.89 2.52
C GLY A 461 -25.41 3.30 3.99
N TRP A 462 -24.39 4.05 4.38
CA TRP A 462 -24.17 4.34 5.80
C TRP A 462 -25.08 5.44 6.34
N GLY A 463 -25.93 5.06 7.29
CA GLY A 463 -26.89 5.98 7.90
C GLY A 463 -27.82 6.61 6.85
N ASN A 464 -28.23 7.85 7.07
CA ASN A 464 -29.11 8.59 6.17
C ASN A 464 -28.35 9.61 5.31
N ARG A 465 -27.11 9.32 4.91
CA ARG A 465 -26.24 10.30 4.22
C ARG A 465 -26.77 10.70 2.86
N LYS A 466 -27.20 9.76 2.06
CA LYS A 466 -27.82 10.06 0.76
C LYS A 466 -29.03 10.96 0.95
N GLN A 467 -29.94 10.60 1.86
CA GLN A 467 -31.12 11.44 2.18
C GLN A 467 -30.71 12.82 2.67
N TYR A 468 -29.71 12.94 3.55
CA TYR A 468 -29.20 14.22 4.03
C TYR A 468 -28.70 15.12 2.90
N TYR A 469 -27.94 14.57 1.94
CA TYR A 469 -27.46 15.32 0.79
C TYR A 469 -28.59 15.70 -0.18
N GLU A 470 -29.63 14.86 -0.27
CA GLU A 470 -30.84 15.16 -1.05
C GLU A 470 -31.61 16.33 -0.43
N GLU A 471 -31.85 16.31 0.90
CA GLU A 471 -32.49 17.38 1.65
C GLU A 471 -31.73 18.71 1.56
N LYS A 472 -30.41 18.67 1.49
CA LYS A 472 -29.54 19.83 1.28
C LYS A 472 -29.50 20.29 -0.19
N GLY A 473 -30.06 19.53 -1.14
CA GLY A 473 -30.03 19.83 -2.56
C GLY A 473 -28.66 19.69 -3.23
N VAL A 474 -27.69 19.01 -2.56
CA VAL A 474 -26.31 18.85 -3.05
C VAL A 474 -26.02 17.47 -3.60
N LEU A 475 -26.93 16.50 -3.45
CA LEU A 475 -26.74 15.13 -3.90
C LEU A 475 -26.30 15.03 -5.37
N PRO A 476 -26.93 15.72 -6.35
CA PRO A 476 -26.52 15.60 -7.75
C PRO A 476 -25.07 16.06 -8.02
N LEU A 477 -24.60 17.08 -7.29
CA LEU A 477 -23.22 17.56 -7.39
C LEU A 477 -22.27 16.51 -6.84
N LEU A 478 -22.51 15.99 -5.64
CA LEU A 478 -21.64 15.00 -4.97
C LEU A 478 -21.61 13.67 -5.72
N GLU A 479 -22.75 13.20 -6.26
CA GLU A 479 -22.77 12.02 -7.14
C GLU A 479 -21.95 12.22 -8.42
N SER A 480 -22.07 13.41 -9.05
CA SER A 480 -21.29 13.74 -10.23
C SER A 480 -19.78 13.73 -9.93
N GLN A 481 -19.37 14.30 -8.81
CA GLN A 481 -17.98 14.30 -8.35
C GLN A 481 -17.49 12.88 -8.02
N PHE A 482 -18.28 12.10 -7.31
CA PHE A 482 -18.01 10.70 -6.98
C PHE A 482 -17.79 9.85 -8.24
N LYS A 483 -18.70 9.96 -9.20
CA LYS A 483 -18.59 9.25 -10.50
C LYS A 483 -17.40 9.72 -11.31
N ASN A 484 -17.11 11.02 -11.32
CA ASN A 484 -15.92 11.54 -11.99
C ASN A 484 -14.62 10.98 -11.43
N MET A 485 -14.53 10.77 -10.11
CA MET A 485 -13.36 10.15 -9.47
C MET A 485 -13.25 8.66 -9.82
N TYR A 486 -14.24 7.87 -9.42
CA TYR A 486 -14.12 6.41 -9.32
C TYR A 486 -14.57 5.67 -10.59
N PHE A 487 -15.41 6.28 -11.42
CA PHE A 487 -15.92 5.65 -12.64
C PHE A 487 -15.40 6.29 -13.93
N LYS A 488 -14.65 7.40 -13.82
CA LYS A 488 -14.06 8.05 -15.00
C LYS A 488 -12.55 8.28 -14.82
N CYS A 489 -12.10 9.14 -13.92
CA CYS A 489 -10.71 9.57 -13.80
C CYS A 489 -9.76 8.38 -13.52
N LEU A 490 -9.99 7.61 -12.45
CA LEU A 490 -9.11 6.51 -12.05
C LEU A 490 -9.10 5.36 -13.07
N PRO A 491 -10.26 4.85 -13.57
CA PRO A 491 -10.23 3.79 -14.60
C PRO A 491 -9.61 4.24 -15.91
N GLU A 492 -9.73 5.51 -16.32
CA GLU A 492 -9.04 6.04 -17.49
C GLU A 492 -7.51 5.96 -17.30
N VAL A 493 -7.00 6.34 -16.12
CA VAL A 493 -5.56 6.25 -15.81
C VAL A 493 -5.09 4.79 -15.82
N VAL A 494 -5.83 3.88 -15.17
CA VAL A 494 -5.46 2.44 -15.15
C VAL A 494 -5.50 1.86 -16.55
N LYS A 495 -6.50 2.21 -17.38
CA LYS A 495 -6.59 1.77 -18.78
C LYS A 495 -5.42 2.25 -19.61
N GLU A 496 -5.01 3.53 -19.44
CA GLU A 496 -3.96 4.15 -20.24
C GLU A 496 -2.56 3.69 -19.81
N TYR A 497 -2.31 3.59 -18.50
CA TYR A 497 -0.98 3.35 -17.96
C TYR A 497 -0.78 1.98 -17.31
N GLY A 498 -1.84 1.27 -16.93
CA GLY A 498 -1.77 0.07 -16.08
C GLY A 498 -1.42 -1.23 -16.79
N GLY A 499 -1.21 -1.21 -18.13
CA GLY A 499 -0.74 -2.40 -18.85
C GLY A 499 -1.73 -3.58 -18.92
N GLY A 500 -3.03 -3.32 -18.73
CA GLY A 500 -4.09 -4.34 -18.78
C GLY A 500 -4.49 -4.92 -17.43
N THR A 501 -3.96 -4.42 -16.31
CA THR A 501 -4.41 -4.80 -14.98
C THR A 501 -5.87 -4.36 -14.74
N ALA A 502 -6.66 -5.21 -14.09
CA ALA A 502 -8.07 -4.94 -13.81
C ALA A 502 -8.25 -3.73 -12.86
N TYR A 503 -9.42 -3.09 -12.97
CA TYR A 503 -9.85 -2.01 -12.08
C TYR A 503 -11.24 -2.30 -11.51
N ARG A 504 -11.44 -2.00 -10.22
CA ARG A 504 -12.75 -1.95 -9.53
C ARG A 504 -12.98 -0.57 -8.92
N PRO A 505 -14.19 -0.02 -8.98
CA PRO A 505 -14.46 1.34 -8.49
C PRO A 505 -14.36 1.50 -6.98
N SER A 506 -14.72 0.47 -6.23
CA SER A 506 -14.76 0.45 -4.75
C SER A 506 -14.53 -0.98 -4.23
N SER A 507 -14.23 -1.12 -2.97
CA SER A 507 -14.34 -2.35 -2.19
C SER A 507 -15.03 -2.00 -0.85
N PRO A 508 -16.18 -2.65 -0.51
CA PRO A 508 -16.88 -3.61 -1.35
C PRO A 508 -17.59 -2.94 -2.53
N PHE A 509 -17.94 -3.74 -3.53
CA PHE A 509 -18.65 -3.23 -4.70
C PHE A 509 -19.54 -4.30 -5.34
N ALA A 510 -20.83 -4.02 -5.50
CA ALA A 510 -21.80 -4.80 -6.25
C ALA A 510 -22.11 -4.13 -7.59
N PHE A 511 -22.83 -3.03 -7.55
CA PHE A 511 -23.26 -2.25 -8.72
C PHE A 511 -23.11 -0.75 -8.48
N GLU A 512 -23.06 0.02 -9.58
CA GLU A 512 -23.07 1.47 -9.51
C GLU A 512 -24.34 1.99 -8.83
N ASP A 513 -24.21 3.07 -8.06
CA ASP A 513 -25.30 3.77 -7.36
C ASP A 513 -26.03 2.99 -6.25
N THR A 514 -25.46 1.86 -5.82
CA THR A 514 -26.03 1.03 -4.74
C THR A 514 -24.96 0.72 -3.67
N PRO A 515 -25.36 0.49 -2.42
CA PRO A 515 -24.45 -0.15 -1.47
C PRO A 515 -24.16 -1.59 -1.89
N SER A 516 -23.13 -2.18 -1.31
CA SER A 516 -22.81 -3.60 -1.46
C SER A 516 -23.95 -4.47 -0.92
N ASP A 517 -24.12 -5.66 -1.48
CA ASP A 517 -25.20 -6.60 -1.12
C ASP A 517 -24.70 -7.99 -0.67
N GLY A 518 -23.38 -8.20 -0.66
CA GLY A 518 -22.74 -9.46 -0.28
C GLY A 518 -22.93 -10.62 -1.27
N ILE A 519 -23.85 -10.50 -2.24
CA ILE A 519 -24.17 -11.54 -3.23
C ILE A 519 -23.44 -11.32 -4.54
N ASN A 520 -23.20 -10.05 -4.87
CA ASN A 520 -22.55 -9.64 -6.10
C ASN A 520 -21.18 -9.03 -5.79
N GLY A 521 -20.13 -9.54 -6.44
CA GLY A 521 -18.79 -9.03 -6.25
C GLY A 521 -18.17 -9.40 -4.90
N ASP A 522 -17.64 -8.40 -4.17
CA ASP A 522 -16.99 -8.60 -2.87
C ASP A 522 -17.83 -8.03 -1.71
N ALA A 523 -17.50 -8.47 -0.50
CA ALA A 523 -18.20 -8.08 0.72
C ALA A 523 -17.25 -7.76 1.85
N HIS A 524 -17.58 -6.72 2.63
CA HIS A 524 -17.04 -6.45 3.96
C HIS A 524 -18.06 -6.94 4.98
N TYR A 525 -17.77 -8.06 5.64
CA TYR A 525 -18.68 -8.66 6.60
C TYR A 525 -18.28 -8.31 8.03
N TRP A 526 -19.07 -7.47 8.65
CA TRP A 526 -18.88 -7.00 10.02
C TRP A 526 -20.01 -7.39 10.98
N GLY A 527 -20.84 -8.37 10.62
CA GLY A 527 -21.88 -8.92 11.48
C GLY A 527 -21.30 -9.49 12.77
N VAL A 528 -20.25 -10.32 12.68
CA VAL A 528 -19.40 -10.65 13.82
C VAL A 528 -18.52 -9.42 14.10
N TRP A 529 -18.34 -9.07 15.36
CA TRP A 529 -17.70 -7.89 15.91
C TRP A 529 -18.63 -6.66 15.94
N HIS A 530 -18.73 -5.85 14.89
CA HIS A 530 -19.55 -4.61 14.91
C HIS A 530 -21.06 -4.90 15.05
N GLY A 531 -21.56 -5.91 14.37
CA GLY A 531 -22.96 -6.35 14.42
C GLY A 531 -23.30 -7.20 15.64
N ARG A 532 -22.30 -7.68 16.39
CA ARG A 532 -22.43 -8.56 17.57
C ARG A 532 -23.07 -9.91 17.28
N ASP A 533 -23.00 -10.40 16.03
CA ASP A 533 -23.32 -11.78 15.70
C ASP A 533 -22.38 -12.74 16.43
N SER A 534 -22.88 -13.93 16.77
CA SER A 534 -22.03 -14.98 17.36
C SER A 534 -20.93 -15.41 16.39
N ILE A 535 -19.80 -15.90 16.88
CA ILE A 535 -18.70 -16.42 16.05
C ILE A 535 -19.20 -17.51 15.10
N GLY A 536 -20.15 -18.34 15.56
CA GLY A 536 -20.78 -19.38 14.73
C GLY A 536 -21.47 -18.86 13.48
N HIS A 537 -21.83 -17.57 13.43
CA HIS A 537 -22.48 -16.95 12.27
C HIS A 537 -21.59 -16.93 11.01
N TYR A 538 -20.27 -16.93 11.15
CA TYR A 538 -19.35 -17.12 10.02
C TYR A 538 -19.62 -18.40 9.20
N ASN A 539 -20.22 -19.43 9.79
CA ASN A 539 -20.59 -20.67 9.08
C ASN A 539 -21.84 -20.56 8.20
N VAL A 540 -22.63 -19.51 8.34
CA VAL A 540 -23.88 -19.32 7.59
C VAL A 540 -23.86 -18.13 6.66
N GLU A 541 -23.01 -17.14 6.94
CA GLU A 541 -22.81 -15.99 6.07
C GLU A 541 -22.14 -16.40 4.76
N ARG A 542 -22.61 -15.87 3.64
CA ARG A 542 -22.13 -16.22 2.31
C ARG A 542 -21.90 -15.00 1.44
N ALA A 543 -20.70 -14.90 0.87
CA ALA A 543 -20.36 -13.93 -0.16
C ALA A 543 -19.51 -14.54 -1.26
N ARG A 544 -19.45 -13.86 -2.41
CA ARG A 544 -18.64 -14.33 -3.55
C ARG A 544 -17.15 -14.16 -3.29
N PHE A 545 -16.80 -13.19 -2.47
CA PHE A 545 -15.44 -12.87 -2.02
C PHE A 545 -15.53 -12.02 -0.76
N PHE A 546 -14.94 -12.47 0.34
CA PHE A 546 -14.83 -11.66 1.55
C PHE A 546 -13.53 -10.84 1.49
N SER A 547 -13.66 -9.56 1.19
CA SER A 547 -12.53 -8.64 1.10
C SER A 547 -12.20 -7.95 2.43
N GLU A 548 -13.13 -7.98 3.39
CA GLU A 548 -12.88 -7.66 4.80
C GLU A 548 -13.80 -8.44 5.74
N TYR A 549 -13.24 -8.86 6.87
CA TYR A 549 -13.89 -9.32 8.09
C TYR A 549 -12.82 -9.44 9.16
N GLY A 550 -13.18 -9.36 10.44
CA GLY A 550 -12.15 -9.38 11.46
C GLY A 550 -12.70 -9.56 12.89
N PHE A 551 -11.77 -9.79 13.83
CA PHE A 551 -12.04 -9.90 15.26
C PHE A 551 -10.87 -9.31 16.04
N GLN A 552 -11.12 -8.55 17.13
CA GLN A 552 -10.05 -7.90 17.89
C GLN A 552 -9.46 -8.78 18.99
N SER A 553 -8.20 -8.53 19.29
CA SER A 553 -7.55 -8.89 20.54
C SER A 553 -6.50 -7.86 20.93
N PHE A 554 -6.12 -7.87 22.20
CA PHE A 554 -4.89 -7.22 22.62
C PHE A 554 -3.66 -7.95 22.06
N PRO A 555 -2.48 -7.29 21.99
CA PRO A 555 -1.21 -7.98 21.78
C PRO A 555 -0.84 -8.81 23.03
N GLU A 556 0.20 -9.64 22.92
CA GLU A 556 0.70 -10.39 24.07
C GLU A 556 1.22 -9.47 25.19
N PHE A 557 1.28 -9.99 26.41
CA PHE A 557 1.65 -9.21 27.58
C PHE A 557 3.06 -8.61 27.49
N GLU A 558 4.03 -9.31 26.88
CA GLU A 558 5.38 -8.78 26.65
C GLU A 558 5.38 -7.53 25.75
N SER A 559 4.44 -7.44 24.81
CA SER A 559 4.24 -6.24 23.99
C SER A 559 3.59 -5.12 24.78
N VAL A 560 2.59 -5.44 25.62
CA VAL A 560 1.93 -4.45 26.49
C VAL A 560 2.93 -3.79 27.43
N LYS A 561 3.84 -4.57 28.05
CA LYS A 561 4.86 -4.04 28.97
C LYS A 561 5.80 -3.01 28.34
N ILE A 562 5.96 -3.00 27.01
CA ILE A 562 6.82 -2.03 26.33
C ILE A 562 6.18 -0.64 26.36
N TYR A 563 4.90 -0.53 26.06
CA TYR A 563 4.21 0.78 25.99
C TYR A 563 3.47 1.13 27.28
N ALA A 564 3.16 0.17 28.13
CA ALA A 564 2.46 0.32 29.41
C ALA A 564 3.13 -0.53 30.52
N PRO A 565 4.34 -0.12 30.98
CA PRO A 565 5.12 -0.95 31.92
C PRO A 565 4.62 -0.91 33.37
N GLN A 566 3.63 -0.08 33.70
CA GLN A 566 3.18 0.11 35.06
C GLN A 566 2.01 -0.81 35.37
N GLU A 567 2.09 -1.58 36.45
CA GLU A 567 1.06 -2.54 36.87
C GLU A 567 -0.35 -1.92 36.99
N ARG A 568 -0.42 -0.64 37.41
CA ARG A 568 -1.70 0.09 37.44
C ARG A 568 -2.38 0.25 36.07
N ASP A 569 -1.64 0.08 34.99
CA ASP A 569 -2.16 0.16 33.61
C ASP A 569 -2.71 -1.19 33.14
N TRP A 570 -2.47 -2.30 33.89
CA TRP A 570 -2.83 -3.66 33.48
C TRP A 570 -4.27 -4.02 33.88
N ASP A 571 -5.18 -3.26 33.32
CA ASP A 571 -6.62 -3.50 33.32
C ASP A 571 -7.16 -3.00 31.97
N ILE A 572 -8.03 -3.78 31.32
CA ILE A 572 -8.56 -3.45 30.00
C ILE A 572 -9.35 -2.12 29.96
N ASN A 573 -9.83 -1.66 31.12
CA ASN A 573 -10.52 -0.39 31.29
C ASN A 573 -9.62 0.71 31.87
N SER A 574 -8.33 0.44 32.09
CA SER A 574 -7.39 1.50 32.51
C SER A 574 -7.32 2.59 31.45
N GLU A 575 -6.98 3.81 31.86
CA GLU A 575 -6.88 4.95 30.94
C GLU A 575 -5.89 4.69 29.81
N VAL A 576 -4.79 3.97 30.07
CA VAL A 576 -3.79 3.63 29.04
C VAL A 576 -4.33 2.59 28.08
N MET A 577 -4.94 1.50 28.57
CA MET A 577 -5.51 0.49 27.66
C MET A 577 -6.66 1.06 26.83
N MET A 578 -7.45 1.97 27.39
CA MET A 578 -8.50 2.66 26.64
C MET A 578 -7.96 3.67 25.62
N ALA A 579 -6.81 4.30 25.89
CA ALA A 579 -6.13 5.15 24.92
C ALA A 579 -5.54 4.36 23.76
N HIS A 580 -5.08 3.13 24.01
CA HIS A 580 -4.59 2.16 23.03
C HIS A 580 -5.71 1.22 22.50
N GLN A 581 -6.95 1.68 22.55
CA GLN A 581 -8.12 1.11 21.88
C GLN A 581 -8.80 2.23 21.08
N ARG A 582 -8.90 2.09 19.77
CA ARG A 582 -9.36 3.17 18.87
C ARG A 582 -10.72 2.92 18.25
N ALA A 583 -11.25 1.70 18.35
CA ALA A 583 -12.57 1.34 17.81
C ALA A 583 -13.75 1.84 18.66
N GLY A 584 -13.48 2.51 19.78
CA GLY A 584 -14.49 3.07 20.67
C GLY A 584 -14.45 2.49 22.09
N SER A 585 -15.10 3.19 23.04
CA SER A 585 -15.05 2.83 24.47
C SER A 585 -15.66 1.46 24.80
N TYR A 586 -16.46 0.90 23.91
CA TYR A 586 -17.08 -0.43 24.10
C TYR A 586 -16.15 -1.60 23.75
N ALA A 587 -15.14 -1.39 22.92
CA ALA A 587 -14.44 -2.49 22.22
C ALA A 587 -13.66 -3.41 23.15
N ASN A 588 -13.00 -2.88 24.20
CA ASN A 588 -12.30 -3.72 25.17
C ASN A 588 -13.27 -4.64 25.94
N ASN A 589 -14.44 -4.14 26.29
CA ASN A 589 -15.45 -4.95 26.96
C ASN A 589 -16.16 -5.89 25.98
N LEU A 590 -16.26 -5.56 24.70
CA LEU A 590 -16.78 -6.48 23.68
C LEU A 590 -15.91 -7.74 23.54
N ILE A 591 -14.58 -7.63 23.66
CA ILE A 591 -13.70 -8.81 23.73
C ILE A 591 -14.11 -9.69 24.92
N ARG A 592 -14.37 -9.10 26.10
CA ARG A 592 -14.81 -9.82 27.30
C ARG A 592 -16.19 -10.47 27.11
N GLU A 593 -17.13 -9.77 26.45
CA GLU A 593 -18.47 -10.30 26.15
C GLU A 593 -18.36 -11.58 25.30
N TYR A 594 -17.66 -11.53 24.18
CA TYR A 594 -17.42 -12.73 23.36
C TYR A 594 -16.64 -13.83 24.09
N MET A 595 -15.69 -13.43 24.96
CA MET A 595 -14.92 -14.40 25.75
C MET A 595 -15.83 -15.15 26.73
N ASN A 596 -16.78 -14.48 27.37
CA ASN A 596 -17.76 -15.11 28.27
C ASN A 596 -18.64 -16.15 27.56
N ASP A 597 -18.90 -15.96 26.26
CA ASP A 597 -19.73 -16.89 25.49
C ASP A 597 -18.96 -18.14 25.06
N GLU A 598 -17.64 -18.06 24.87
CA GLU A 598 -16.85 -19.13 24.25
C GLU A 598 -15.87 -19.80 25.25
N PHE A 599 -15.45 -19.10 26.30
CA PHE A 599 -14.41 -19.54 27.24
C PHE A 599 -14.76 -19.20 28.70
N VAL A 600 -13.98 -19.74 29.62
CA VAL A 600 -13.94 -19.23 30.99
C VAL A 600 -13.06 -17.98 30.99
N THR A 601 -13.66 -16.83 31.30
CA THR A 601 -12.94 -15.55 31.32
C THR A 601 -11.96 -15.51 32.50
N PRO A 602 -10.65 -15.31 32.28
CA PRO A 602 -9.67 -15.19 33.35
C PRO A 602 -9.86 -13.93 34.20
N ASP A 603 -9.51 -14.03 35.48
CA ASP A 603 -9.56 -12.90 36.41
C ASP A 603 -8.32 -12.00 36.34
N ASN A 604 -7.15 -12.53 35.95
CA ASN A 604 -5.92 -11.77 35.84
C ASN A 604 -5.71 -11.23 34.39
N PHE A 605 -4.97 -10.14 34.30
CA PHE A 605 -4.78 -9.42 33.02
C PHE A 605 -3.98 -10.21 31.99
N GLU A 606 -2.88 -10.88 32.38
CA GLU A 606 -2.02 -11.63 31.46
C GLU A 606 -2.78 -12.79 30.81
N ASP A 607 -3.48 -13.60 31.60
CA ASP A 607 -4.28 -14.71 31.08
C ASP A 607 -5.45 -14.19 30.22
N PHE A 608 -6.06 -13.04 30.59
CA PHE A 608 -7.08 -12.41 29.78
C PHE A 608 -6.56 -12.05 28.37
N LEU A 609 -5.35 -11.49 28.26
CA LEU A 609 -4.72 -11.19 26.96
C LEU A 609 -4.48 -12.48 26.18
N TYR A 610 -3.97 -13.53 26.85
CA TYR A 610 -3.69 -14.82 26.21
C TYR A 610 -4.96 -15.48 25.65
N VAL A 611 -6.01 -15.61 26.47
CA VAL A 611 -7.29 -16.20 26.07
C VAL A 611 -7.94 -15.33 24.99
N GLY A 612 -7.83 -14.00 25.08
CA GLY A 612 -8.34 -13.06 24.04
C GLY A 612 -7.68 -13.28 22.68
N MET A 613 -6.38 -13.57 22.62
CA MET A 613 -5.71 -13.91 21.35
C MET A 613 -6.17 -15.28 20.81
N ILE A 614 -6.42 -16.26 21.68
CA ILE A 614 -6.98 -17.57 21.26
C ILE A 614 -8.39 -17.39 20.70
N LEU A 615 -9.24 -16.61 21.38
CA LEU A 615 -10.59 -16.26 20.93
C LEU A 615 -10.57 -15.63 19.53
N GLN A 616 -9.70 -14.62 19.31
CA GLN A 616 -9.50 -14.01 18.00
C GLN A 616 -9.10 -15.08 16.96
N GLY A 617 -8.14 -15.93 17.30
CA GLY A 617 -7.63 -16.97 16.39
C GLY A 617 -8.72 -17.96 15.99
N ASP A 618 -9.55 -18.41 16.94
CA ASP A 618 -10.63 -19.36 16.69
C ASP A 618 -11.78 -18.74 15.86
N ALA A 619 -12.16 -17.50 16.17
CA ALA A 619 -13.14 -16.75 15.40
C ALA A 619 -12.71 -16.62 13.93
N ILE A 620 -11.48 -16.19 13.69
CA ILE A 620 -10.96 -15.99 12.32
C ILE A 620 -10.75 -17.32 11.59
N LYS A 621 -10.28 -18.36 12.27
CA LYS A 621 -10.21 -19.73 11.70
C LYS A 621 -11.59 -20.20 11.24
N THR A 622 -12.62 -19.98 12.08
CA THR A 622 -14.00 -20.37 11.74
C THR A 622 -14.46 -19.73 10.44
N ALA A 623 -14.18 -18.42 10.26
CA ALA A 623 -14.47 -17.70 9.01
C ALA A 623 -13.67 -18.26 7.83
N MET A 624 -12.33 -18.36 7.95
CA MET A 624 -11.47 -18.86 6.87
C MET A 624 -11.88 -20.24 6.37
N GLU A 625 -12.17 -21.14 7.30
CA GLU A 625 -12.62 -22.50 6.95
C GLU A 625 -14.01 -22.49 6.29
N ALA A 626 -14.94 -21.66 6.78
CA ALA A 626 -16.28 -21.51 6.19
C ALA A 626 -16.19 -21.01 4.75
N HIS A 627 -15.43 -19.96 4.50
CA HIS A 627 -15.24 -19.39 3.16
C HIS A 627 -14.59 -20.40 2.21
N ARG A 628 -13.62 -21.19 2.66
CA ARG A 628 -12.98 -22.23 1.85
C ARG A 628 -13.88 -23.43 1.58
N ARG A 629 -14.75 -23.80 2.52
CA ARG A 629 -15.77 -24.86 2.28
C ARG A 629 -16.80 -24.46 1.22
N ASP A 630 -17.03 -23.16 1.05
CA ASP A 630 -18.03 -22.64 0.11
C ASP A 630 -17.49 -22.50 -1.34
N MET A 631 -16.23 -22.92 -1.60
CA MET A 631 -15.71 -23.01 -2.97
C MET A 631 -16.56 -23.93 -3.85
N PRO A 632 -16.80 -23.57 -5.13
CA PRO A 632 -16.34 -22.40 -5.87
C PRO A 632 -17.30 -21.18 -5.80
N TYR A 633 -18.29 -21.17 -4.93
CA TYR A 633 -19.17 -20.00 -4.76
C TYR A 633 -18.39 -18.82 -4.20
N CYS A 634 -17.71 -19.01 -3.09
CA CYS A 634 -16.75 -18.07 -2.54
C CYS A 634 -15.35 -18.37 -3.09
N MET A 635 -14.65 -17.34 -3.61
CA MET A 635 -13.32 -17.52 -4.21
C MET A 635 -12.25 -16.62 -3.60
N GLY A 636 -12.51 -16.05 -2.42
CA GLY A 636 -11.48 -15.29 -1.70
C GLY A 636 -11.88 -14.91 -0.28
N THR A 637 -10.85 -14.75 0.55
CA THR A 637 -10.99 -14.42 1.96
C THR A 637 -9.77 -13.59 2.39
N LEU A 638 -9.98 -12.30 2.66
CA LEU A 638 -8.97 -11.37 3.16
C LEU A 638 -9.38 -10.91 4.55
N VAL A 639 -8.52 -11.17 5.53
CA VAL A 639 -8.79 -10.81 6.93
C VAL A 639 -8.38 -9.37 7.19
N TRP A 640 -9.24 -8.59 7.75
CA TRP A 640 -8.90 -7.33 8.38
C TRP A 640 -8.38 -7.59 9.79
N GLN A 641 -7.09 -7.41 10.14
CA GLN A 641 -5.98 -6.92 9.33
C GLN A 641 -4.69 -7.70 9.65
N HIS A 642 -3.63 -7.51 8.88
CA HIS A 642 -2.37 -8.22 9.10
C HIS A 642 -1.55 -7.65 10.25
N ASN A 643 -1.46 -6.32 10.34
CA ASN A 643 -0.49 -5.63 11.20
C ASN A 643 -1.08 -4.36 11.83
N ASP A 644 -0.35 -3.85 12.83
CA ASP A 644 -0.57 -2.56 13.46
C ASP A 644 0.49 -1.53 13.03
N CYS A 645 0.14 -0.22 13.09
CA CYS A 645 1.07 0.89 12.89
C CYS A 645 1.62 1.49 14.19
N TRP A 646 1.07 1.08 15.32
CA TRP A 646 1.48 1.45 16.67
C TRP A 646 0.95 0.39 17.66
N PRO A 647 1.39 0.39 18.95
CA PRO A 647 0.88 -0.55 19.96
C PRO A 647 -0.60 -0.32 20.25
N VAL A 648 -1.47 -1.32 20.04
CA VAL A 648 -2.92 -1.15 20.11
C VAL A 648 -3.63 -2.51 20.29
N ALA A 649 -4.83 -2.50 20.87
CA ALA A 649 -5.79 -3.59 20.74
C ALA A 649 -6.52 -3.42 19.40
N SER A 650 -6.44 -4.43 18.51
CA SER A 650 -6.93 -4.34 17.14
C SER A 650 -7.27 -5.70 16.54
N TRP A 651 -7.70 -5.69 15.28
CA TRP A 651 -7.95 -6.89 14.48
C TRP A 651 -6.67 -7.55 13.93
N ALA A 652 -5.51 -6.94 14.17
CA ALA A 652 -4.25 -7.40 13.60
C ALA A 652 -3.88 -8.82 14.04
N GLY A 653 -3.36 -9.61 13.09
CA GLY A 653 -2.82 -10.95 13.37
C GLY A 653 -1.39 -10.92 13.89
N ARG A 654 -0.68 -9.80 13.71
CA ARG A 654 0.63 -9.52 14.29
C ARG A 654 0.66 -8.10 14.84
N ASP A 655 1.26 -7.96 16.02
CA ASP A 655 1.33 -6.67 16.70
C ASP A 655 2.34 -5.71 16.05
N TYR A 656 2.37 -4.48 16.53
CA TYR A 656 3.29 -3.42 16.06
C TYR A 656 4.77 -3.85 16.14
N TYR A 657 5.16 -4.61 17.18
CA TYR A 657 6.54 -5.08 17.35
C TYR A 657 6.89 -6.28 16.47
N GLY A 658 5.91 -6.78 15.68
CA GLY A 658 6.07 -7.87 14.73
C GLY A 658 5.98 -9.27 15.37
N ARG A 659 5.41 -9.39 16.58
CA ARG A 659 5.08 -10.66 17.20
C ARG A 659 3.78 -11.21 16.62
N TRP A 660 3.74 -12.53 16.41
CA TRP A 660 2.52 -13.20 15.97
C TRP A 660 1.54 -13.33 17.14
N LYS A 661 0.31 -12.88 16.94
CA LYS A 661 -0.82 -13.29 17.77
C LYS A 661 -1.29 -14.70 17.38
N ALA A 662 -2.16 -15.31 18.19
CA ALA A 662 -2.68 -16.66 17.93
C ALA A 662 -3.30 -16.79 16.53
N GLN A 663 -3.96 -15.74 16.02
CA GLN A 663 -4.57 -15.69 14.69
C GLN A 663 -3.62 -16.17 13.58
N GLN A 664 -2.33 -15.83 13.62
CA GLN A 664 -1.38 -16.23 12.57
C GLN A 664 -1.16 -17.76 12.56
N TYR A 665 -1.10 -18.38 13.73
CA TYR A 665 -0.95 -19.83 13.84
C TYR A 665 -2.21 -20.58 13.37
N PHE A 666 -3.39 -20.03 13.68
CA PHE A 666 -4.66 -20.58 13.21
C PHE A 666 -4.81 -20.41 11.68
N ALA A 667 -4.46 -19.23 11.14
CA ALA A 667 -4.46 -18.94 9.71
C ALA A 667 -3.53 -19.90 8.95
N ARG A 668 -2.33 -20.17 9.45
CA ARG A 668 -1.38 -21.11 8.83
C ARG A 668 -2.00 -22.50 8.63
N ASN A 669 -2.82 -22.95 9.58
CA ASN A 669 -3.51 -24.22 9.47
C ASN A 669 -4.74 -24.16 8.55
N ALA A 670 -5.55 -23.12 8.68
CA ALA A 670 -6.74 -22.91 7.85
C ALA A 670 -6.42 -22.69 6.36
N TYR A 671 -5.22 -22.15 6.05
CA TYR A 671 -4.76 -21.86 4.69
C TYR A 671 -3.85 -22.93 4.07
N ARG A 672 -3.71 -24.10 4.69
CA ARG A 672 -3.00 -25.23 4.06
C ARG A 672 -3.60 -25.55 2.70
N ASP A 673 -2.77 -26.01 1.78
CA ASP A 673 -3.18 -26.42 0.43
C ASP A 673 -4.23 -27.56 0.44
N ILE A 674 -4.19 -28.44 1.45
CA ILE A 674 -5.24 -29.40 1.77
C ILE A 674 -5.77 -29.07 3.16
N LEU A 675 -7.05 -28.74 3.22
CA LEU A 675 -7.78 -28.47 4.46
C LEU A 675 -8.76 -29.60 4.75
N VAL A 676 -8.73 -30.09 5.99
CA VAL A 676 -9.75 -30.98 6.57
C VAL A 676 -10.55 -30.12 7.54
N SER A 677 -11.80 -29.82 7.21
CA SER A 677 -12.65 -28.92 7.99
C SER A 677 -13.91 -29.62 8.47
N PRO A 678 -14.00 -30.01 9.75
CA PRO A 678 -15.20 -30.55 10.34
C PRO A 678 -16.21 -29.44 10.68
N VAL A 679 -17.50 -29.73 10.52
CA VAL A 679 -18.60 -28.85 10.91
C VAL A 679 -19.72 -29.69 11.54
N VAL A 680 -20.17 -29.27 12.70
CA VAL A 680 -21.31 -29.89 13.39
C VAL A 680 -22.57 -29.06 13.13
N LYS A 681 -23.64 -29.70 12.65
CA LYS A 681 -24.99 -29.10 12.51
C LYS A 681 -25.99 -30.02 13.19
N GLY A 682 -26.52 -29.59 14.33
CA GLY A 682 -27.35 -30.47 15.16
C GLY A 682 -26.59 -31.73 15.55
N ASP A 683 -27.13 -32.90 15.22
CA ASP A 683 -26.52 -34.21 15.52
C ASP A 683 -25.60 -34.74 14.39
N THR A 684 -25.33 -33.91 13.38
CA THR A 684 -24.56 -34.32 12.20
C THR A 684 -23.21 -33.69 12.17
N LEU A 685 -22.15 -34.50 12.14
CA LEU A 685 -20.78 -34.07 11.83
C LEU A 685 -20.55 -34.24 10.33
N SER A 686 -20.25 -33.11 9.65
CA SER A 686 -19.79 -33.09 8.25
C SER A 686 -18.30 -32.80 8.23
N VAL A 687 -17.51 -33.57 7.48
CA VAL A 687 -16.10 -33.32 7.27
C VAL A 687 -15.85 -32.95 5.82
N ASN A 688 -15.35 -31.73 5.59
CA ASN A 688 -15.09 -31.21 4.27
C ASN A 688 -13.60 -31.32 3.96
N LEU A 689 -13.26 -31.83 2.78
CA LEU A 689 -11.91 -31.87 2.24
C LEU A 689 -11.80 -30.83 1.14
N VAL A 690 -10.96 -29.82 1.34
CA VAL A 690 -10.74 -28.74 0.38
C VAL A 690 -9.29 -28.78 -0.10
N SER A 691 -9.05 -28.69 -1.41
CA SER A 691 -7.71 -28.69 -1.99
C SER A 691 -7.52 -27.53 -2.97
N ASP A 692 -6.46 -26.76 -2.79
CA ASP A 692 -6.02 -25.72 -3.73
C ASP A 692 -4.91 -26.23 -4.68
N ARG A 693 -4.54 -27.52 -4.60
CA ARG A 693 -3.45 -28.08 -5.41
C ARG A 693 -3.78 -28.07 -6.88
N ARG A 694 -2.78 -27.81 -7.71
CA ARG A 694 -2.88 -27.91 -9.18
C ARG A 694 -2.84 -29.36 -9.70
N SER A 695 -2.50 -30.31 -8.84
CA SER A 695 -2.43 -31.74 -9.14
C SER A 695 -3.31 -32.52 -8.20
N ASP A 696 -3.71 -33.71 -8.64
CA ASP A 696 -4.48 -34.63 -7.80
C ASP A 696 -3.75 -34.91 -6.48
N ALA A 697 -4.50 -34.92 -5.39
CA ALA A 697 -4.03 -35.35 -4.08
C ALA A 697 -4.69 -36.66 -3.69
N ARG A 698 -3.91 -37.57 -3.11
CA ARG A 698 -4.39 -38.83 -2.55
C ARG A 698 -3.98 -38.93 -1.09
N GLY A 699 -4.84 -39.48 -0.25
CA GLY A 699 -4.57 -39.67 1.16
C GLY A 699 -5.57 -40.64 1.79
N ASN A 700 -5.30 -41.07 3.01
CA ASN A 700 -6.22 -41.82 3.82
C ASN A 700 -6.90 -40.90 4.82
N PHE A 701 -8.21 -40.99 4.96
CA PHE A 701 -8.98 -40.24 5.93
C PHE A 701 -9.39 -41.18 7.07
N HIS A 702 -9.07 -40.83 8.30
CA HIS A 702 -9.45 -41.56 9.51
C HIS A 702 -10.26 -40.66 10.42
N LEU A 703 -11.42 -41.13 10.85
CA LEU A 703 -12.26 -40.45 11.83
C LEU A 703 -12.41 -41.35 13.07
N ARG A 704 -12.18 -40.78 14.24
CA ARG A 704 -12.37 -41.44 15.53
C ARG A 704 -13.25 -40.62 16.44
N ALA A 705 -14.22 -41.24 17.08
CA ALA A 705 -14.92 -40.70 18.23
C ALA A 705 -14.26 -41.25 19.50
N MET A 706 -13.91 -40.34 20.42
CA MET A 706 -13.18 -40.66 21.64
C MET A 706 -13.89 -40.00 22.80
N THR A 707 -13.81 -40.63 23.97
CA THR A 707 -14.13 -40.01 25.26
C THR A 707 -13.02 -39.01 25.65
N LEU A 708 -13.30 -38.13 26.60
CA LEU A 708 -12.32 -37.10 27.05
C LEU A 708 -11.03 -37.69 27.66
N ASP A 709 -11.07 -38.92 28.14
CA ASP A 709 -9.89 -39.66 28.66
C ASP A 709 -9.07 -40.33 27.54
N GLY A 710 -9.48 -40.17 26.26
CA GLY A 710 -8.77 -40.71 25.12
C GLY A 710 -9.20 -42.11 24.68
N THR A 711 -10.22 -42.70 25.29
CA THR A 711 -10.73 -44.05 24.94
C THR A 711 -11.52 -43.93 23.60
N THR A 712 -11.09 -44.65 22.56
CA THR A 712 -11.82 -44.75 21.29
C THR A 712 -13.14 -45.49 21.43
N VAL A 713 -14.24 -44.83 21.14
CA VAL A 713 -15.60 -45.41 21.17
C VAL A 713 -16.03 -45.90 19.79
N TRP A 714 -15.54 -45.21 18.72
CA TRP A 714 -15.85 -45.55 17.33
C TRP A 714 -14.69 -45.07 16.46
N GLU A 715 -14.43 -45.80 15.37
CA GLU A 715 -13.41 -45.51 14.39
C GLU A 715 -13.86 -45.94 12.98
N SER A 716 -13.53 -45.11 11.98
CA SER A 716 -13.69 -45.44 10.57
C SER A 716 -12.52 -44.88 9.77
N GLY A 717 -12.04 -45.61 8.75
CA GLY A 717 -10.97 -45.20 7.87
C GLY A 717 -11.20 -45.63 6.45
#